data_42e5e6d83d1304d4679b15dc0210d61e
#
_entry.id   42e5e6d83d1304d4679b15dc0210d61e
#
_cell.length_a   1.000
_cell.length_b   1.000
_cell.length_c   1.000
_cell.angle_alpha   90.00
_cell.angle_beta   90.00
_cell.angle_gamma   90.00
#
_symmetry.space_group_name_H-M   'P 1'
#
loop_
_entity.id
_entity.type
_entity.pdbx_description
1 polymer ?
#
loop_
_entity_poly.entity_id
_entity_poly.type
_entity_poly.pdbx_seq_one_letter_code
_entity_poly.pdbx_strand_id
1 'polypeptide(L)'
;MMTFLRLCFTAAVGTVTLCKKLHMRDTMKITKPIVLGALTAALFLHGCGGDDNNPGESSDAVINVLSSRPDMVSGGSALISVEIPSGVNPDRIKVKRGSTDITQRFNRTGSLWVGLASDLQIGENIISISIDDRPKGQKTIKNFSRNGPIISGPQQTPWLCETEKFKLPNGSTLGPAQDEFCNAPTAVSYIYMPAGGKAYKPLLSTSTLPADMSQTTTSDGKTVNYIVRVETGTVNRAIYQYAVLFDPTTEGSPTPVAQHKGWNGKLVYVYGGSAASGYHQGDLVSSSPTDILDEKDKLAKGFAVVTSTLNIFGVMANDVVSAETTSMVKEIFIKTFGPPKYTIGTGGSGGSMQVHLIANNYPGMLDGIAPAASFPDNHSVVSPAIDCAVLVRAFNDSGMTWTDAQKTAVAGFNTWATCDSPSGAWTNNFAPMWLQAVRSSIPPFPYNGGYLELNNCSSVLPKEWVYDPISNPSGVRCDIYQAIKNQVGIDTATGQPARAYDNVGIEYGLNAYRAGAISAEQFVVLNEKAGGYDNDGLPTSSRTAASPLALKNLYQYGRINNGQNLGNIPIVDSRPDFGLVANVHDSVRSVIMRARLIRENGNAGNHVILRQNGLPIPPGAGTSASVDAFLMLDVWVSNIKNDTKQYPSALAKVTANKPAQLNDTCQDSSGALIVEPADANNSGRCGTAMPFYKDPRLVAGAPLTDDVLKCQLKPVRAEDHPGMTPVQLARLQKVFAEGVCDYSLPSMGVGKLVGTWLTYPSAGVANPLN
;
A
#
# COMPACT_ATOMS: atom_id res chain seq x y z
N MET A 1 -36.44 -28.62 -15.88
CA MET A 1 -36.78 -27.40 -15.14
C MET A 1 -36.44 -26.24 -16.06
N MET A 2 -37.44 -25.58 -16.61
CA MET A 2 -37.25 -24.53 -17.64
C MET A 2 -37.04 -23.16 -16.98
N THR A 3 -35.90 -22.53 -17.30
CA THR A 3 -35.60 -21.17 -16.86
C THR A 3 -36.07 -20.18 -17.93
N PHE A 4 -36.89 -19.22 -17.53
CA PHE A 4 -37.39 -18.15 -18.41
C PHE A 4 -36.55 -16.88 -18.21
N LEU A 5 -35.97 -16.35 -19.29
CA LEU A 5 -35.36 -15.00 -19.31
C LEU A 5 -36.41 -14.00 -19.82
N ARG A 6 -36.70 -12.95 -19.04
CA ARG A 6 -37.50 -11.80 -19.48
C ARG A 6 -36.55 -10.63 -19.78
N LEU A 7 -36.59 -10.15 -21.02
CA LEU A 7 -36.02 -8.85 -21.38
C LEU A 7 -37.13 -7.81 -21.48
N CYS A 8 -37.01 -6.74 -20.71
CA CYS A 8 -37.90 -5.58 -20.81
C CYS A 8 -37.07 -4.40 -21.39
N PHE A 9 -37.62 -3.80 -22.45
CA PHE A 9 -37.14 -2.52 -22.99
C PHE A 9 -38.15 -1.43 -22.63
N THR A 10 -37.66 -0.33 -22.06
CA THR A 10 -38.47 0.87 -21.79
C THR A 10 -38.07 1.96 -22.77
N ALA A 11 -38.95 2.39 -23.64
CA ALA A 11 -38.77 3.56 -24.47
C ALA A 11 -39.52 4.76 -23.80
N ALA A 12 -38.78 5.83 -23.63
CA ALA A 12 -39.31 7.06 -23.03
C ALA A 12 -40.07 7.85 -24.08
N VAL A 13 -41.36 7.62 -24.17
CA VAL A 13 -42.48 8.55 -24.42
C VAL A 13 -43.74 7.67 -24.49
N GLY A 14 -44.53 7.71 -23.46
CA GLY A 14 -45.82 6.99 -23.40
C GLY A 14 -45.65 5.50 -23.01
N THR A 15 -46.20 5.18 -21.86
CA THR A 15 -46.17 3.82 -21.27
C THR A 15 -46.89 2.81 -22.14
N VAL A 16 -46.14 2.00 -22.88
CA VAL A 16 -46.64 0.74 -23.42
C VAL A 16 -45.55 -0.32 -23.18
N THR A 17 -45.84 -1.24 -22.29
CA THR A 17 -45.00 -2.40 -21.99
C THR A 17 -45.35 -3.55 -22.93
N LEU A 18 -44.46 -3.89 -23.88
CA LEU A 18 -44.58 -5.06 -24.73
C LEU A 18 -43.69 -6.16 -24.23
N CYS A 19 -44.26 -7.22 -23.69
CA CYS A 19 -43.55 -8.47 -23.38
C CYS A 19 -43.74 -9.47 -24.54
N LYS A 20 -42.66 -9.82 -25.22
CA LYS A 20 -42.66 -10.91 -26.19
C LYS A 20 -41.98 -12.16 -25.60
N LYS A 21 -42.72 -13.27 -25.60
CA LYS A 21 -42.23 -14.62 -25.27
C LYS A 21 -41.54 -15.19 -26.49
N LEU A 22 -40.26 -15.57 -26.42
CA LEU A 22 -39.57 -16.37 -27.41
C LEU A 22 -39.46 -17.82 -26.92
N HIS A 23 -39.96 -18.75 -27.74
CA HIS A 23 -39.73 -20.18 -27.62
C HIS A 23 -38.50 -20.52 -28.46
N MET A 24 -37.47 -21.10 -27.83
CA MET A 24 -36.36 -21.70 -28.60
C MET A 24 -36.63 -23.22 -28.76
N ARG A 25 -36.85 -23.63 -29.96
CA ARG A 25 -36.57 -24.98 -30.47
C ARG A 25 -35.81 -24.80 -31.77
N ASP A 26 -34.75 -25.60 -31.88
CA ASP A 26 -33.99 -26.01 -33.03
C ASP A 26 -32.55 -25.48 -33.12
N THR A 27 -31.72 -26.50 -33.18
CA THR A 27 -30.29 -26.48 -33.40
C THR A 27 -29.91 -25.83 -34.71
N MET A 28 -29.14 -24.75 -34.70
CA MET A 28 -28.44 -24.25 -35.90
C MET A 28 -26.95 -24.08 -35.61
N LYS A 29 -26.16 -24.81 -36.40
CA LYS A 29 -24.70 -24.63 -36.47
C LYS A 29 -24.38 -23.26 -37.04
N ILE A 30 -23.68 -22.42 -36.28
CA ILE A 30 -23.17 -21.13 -36.74
C ILE A 30 -21.68 -21.25 -37.00
N THR A 31 -21.32 -21.26 -38.26
CA THR A 31 -19.96 -21.01 -38.79
C THR A 31 -19.97 -19.58 -39.35
N LYS A 32 -19.26 -18.68 -38.73
CA LYS A 32 -18.55 -17.46 -39.16
C LYS A 32 -18.73 -16.31 -38.16
N PRO A 33 -17.69 -15.52 -37.91
CA PRO A 33 -17.74 -14.44 -36.95
C PRO A 33 -18.43 -13.20 -37.53
N ILE A 34 -19.39 -12.66 -36.77
CA ILE A 34 -20.00 -11.36 -37.06
C ILE A 34 -19.22 -10.31 -36.28
N VAL A 35 -18.61 -9.41 -37.03
CA VAL A 35 -18.03 -8.17 -36.49
C VAL A 35 -19.18 -7.26 -36.00
N LEU A 36 -19.26 -7.04 -34.69
CA LEU A 36 -20.21 -6.09 -34.09
C LEU A 36 -19.58 -4.70 -34.15
N GLY A 37 -19.94 -3.92 -35.13
CA GLY A 37 -19.62 -2.48 -35.16
C GLY A 37 -20.45 -1.74 -34.12
N ALA A 38 -19.77 -1.03 -33.21
CA ALA A 38 -20.41 -0.12 -32.27
C ALA A 38 -20.94 1.13 -33.03
N LEU A 39 -22.26 1.24 -33.15
CA LEU A 39 -22.91 2.50 -33.56
C LEU A 39 -23.00 3.42 -32.34
N THR A 40 -22.17 4.44 -32.30
CA THR A 40 -22.36 5.62 -31.46
C THR A 40 -23.44 6.51 -32.11
N ALA A 41 -24.63 6.52 -31.53
CA ALA A 41 -25.67 7.47 -31.93
C ALA A 41 -25.37 8.82 -31.26
N ALA A 42 -24.81 9.76 -32.03
CA ALA A 42 -24.78 11.18 -31.67
C ALA A 42 -26.16 11.80 -31.98
N LEU A 43 -26.85 12.24 -30.94
CA LEU A 43 -28.06 13.04 -31.07
C LEU A 43 -27.65 14.48 -31.45
N PHE A 44 -27.84 14.83 -32.70
CA PHE A 44 -27.82 16.23 -33.16
C PHE A 44 -29.17 16.89 -32.92
N LEU A 45 -29.19 17.86 -32.01
CA LEU A 45 -30.27 18.84 -31.94
C LEU A 45 -29.99 19.92 -33.00
N HIS A 46 -30.76 19.88 -34.08
CA HIS A 46 -30.75 20.97 -35.08
C HIS A 46 -31.62 22.13 -34.57
N GLY A 47 -30.96 23.21 -34.18
CA GLY A 47 -31.60 24.53 -34.09
C GLY A 47 -31.34 25.30 -35.39
N CYS A 48 -32.38 25.60 -36.12
CA CYS A 48 -32.29 26.49 -37.28
C CYS A 48 -32.05 27.94 -36.88
N GLY A 49 -31.08 28.58 -37.50
CA GLY A 49 -30.97 30.04 -37.47
C GLY A 49 -29.55 30.56 -37.81
N GLY A 50 -29.37 31.08 -39.03
CA GLY A 50 -28.34 32.07 -39.37
C GLY A 50 -27.08 31.55 -40.03
N ASP A 51 -26.97 31.70 -41.33
CA ASP A 51 -25.74 31.61 -42.12
C ASP A 51 -24.72 32.66 -41.65
N ASP A 52 -23.58 32.17 -41.11
CA ASP A 52 -22.31 32.88 -41.20
C ASP A 52 -21.22 31.82 -41.46
N ASN A 53 -20.90 31.66 -42.74
CA ASN A 53 -19.78 30.85 -43.20
C ASN A 53 -18.45 31.49 -42.77
N ASN A 54 -17.88 31.00 -41.65
CA ASN A 54 -16.48 31.16 -41.36
C ASN A 54 -15.89 29.76 -41.05
N PRO A 55 -15.07 29.21 -41.95
CA PRO A 55 -14.47 27.90 -41.72
C PRO A 55 -13.25 28.04 -40.81
N GLY A 56 -13.38 27.74 -39.52
CA GLY A 56 -12.21 27.64 -38.68
C GLY A 56 -12.31 27.88 -37.18
N GLU A 57 -13.44 27.68 -36.54
CA GLU A 57 -13.47 27.76 -35.07
C GLU A 57 -14.30 26.60 -34.47
N SER A 58 -13.64 25.47 -34.17
CA SER A 58 -14.23 24.55 -33.19
C SER A 58 -13.23 23.54 -32.70
N SER A 59 -12.62 23.79 -31.61
CA SER A 59 -12.37 22.80 -30.57
C SER A 59 -12.43 23.56 -29.25
N ASP A 60 -13.11 22.98 -28.26
CA ASP A 60 -13.10 23.52 -26.91
C ASP A 60 -11.69 23.42 -26.34
N ALA A 61 -11.29 24.41 -25.53
CA ALA A 61 -10.03 24.36 -24.80
C ALA A 61 -10.13 23.31 -23.66
N VAL A 62 -9.09 22.48 -23.49
CA VAL A 62 -9.06 21.42 -22.49
C VAL A 62 -8.24 21.88 -21.28
N ILE A 63 -8.79 21.68 -20.08
CA ILE A 63 -8.12 21.95 -18.81
C ILE A 63 -7.82 20.64 -18.11
N ASN A 64 -6.50 20.38 -17.84
CA ASN A 64 -6.05 19.23 -17.07
C ASN A 64 -5.43 19.69 -15.75
N VAL A 65 -5.72 19.00 -14.66
CA VAL A 65 -5.02 19.17 -13.38
C VAL A 65 -3.84 18.22 -13.36
N LEU A 66 -2.63 18.78 -13.26
CA LEU A 66 -1.37 18.02 -13.35
C LEU A 66 -0.85 17.59 -11.97
N SER A 67 -1.19 18.33 -10.92
CA SER A 67 -0.62 18.10 -9.58
C SER A 67 -1.38 17.08 -8.74
N SER A 68 -2.66 16.86 -9.03
CA SER A 68 -3.54 15.94 -8.28
C SER A 68 -4.77 15.58 -9.10
N ARG A 69 -5.64 14.74 -8.57
CA ARG A 69 -7.00 14.59 -9.12
C ARG A 69 -7.77 15.91 -8.92
N PRO A 70 -8.62 16.29 -9.89
CA PRO A 70 -9.40 17.53 -9.77
C PRO A 70 -10.28 17.60 -8.52
N ASP A 71 -10.72 16.46 -8.04
CA ASP A 71 -11.60 16.30 -6.87
C ASP A 71 -10.84 16.09 -5.53
N MET A 72 -9.50 16.15 -5.54
CA MET A 72 -8.63 15.86 -4.39
C MET A 72 -7.44 16.83 -4.28
N VAL A 73 -7.54 18.01 -4.81
CA VAL A 73 -6.52 19.06 -4.69
C VAL A 73 -6.43 19.53 -3.24
N SER A 74 -5.24 19.88 -2.78
CA SER A 74 -5.00 20.34 -1.41
C SER A 74 -4.11 21.57 -1.32
N GLY A 75 -4.24 22.29 -0.19
CA GLY A 75 -3.33 23.39 0.14
C GLY A 75 -3.50 24.66 -0.69
N GLY A 76 -4.65 24.87 -1.32
CA GLY A 76 -5.03 26.16 -1.92
C GLY A 76 -4.45 26.45 -3.30
N SER A 77 -3.82 25.47 -3.98
CA SER A 77 -3.31 25.65 -5.34
C SER A 77 -3.28 24.34 -6.12
N ALA A 78 -3.32 24.43 -7.46
CA ALA A 78 -3.16 23.30 -8.37
C ALA A 78 -2.29 23.69 -9.55
N LEU A 79 -1.37 22.83 -9.96
CA LEU A 79 -0.71 22.96 -11.26
C LEU A 79 -1.67 22.46 -12.32
N ILE A 80 -1.98 23.30 -13.31
CA ILE A 80 -2.90 22.94 -14.39
C ILE A 80 -2.26 23.18 -15.75
N SER A 81 -2.66 22.40 -16.74
CA SER A 81 -2.40 22.69 -18.13
C SER A 81 -3.69 23.09 -18.85
N VAL A 82 -3.52 23.98 -19.82
CA VAL A 82 -4.58 24.43 -20.71
C VAL A 82 -4.13 24.15 -22.14
N GLU A 83 -4.88 23.33 -22.84
CA GLU A 83 -4.66 23.07 -24.26
C GLU A 83 -5.52 24.03 -25.07
N ILE A 84 -4.86 24.89 -25.85
CA ILE A 84 -5.51 25.90 -26.66
C ILE A 84 -5.69 25.37 -28.09
N PRO A 85 -6.86 25.59 -28.73
CA PRO A 85 -7.07 25.22 -30.12
C PRO A 85 -6.01 25.89 -31.04
N SER A 86 -5.56 25.13 -32.05
CA SER A 86 -4.57 25.62 -33.02
C SER A 86 -5.06 26.85 -33.74
N GLY A 87 -4.15 27.81 -34.01
CA GLY A 87 -4.46 29.01 -34.76
C GLY A 87 -5.08 30.16 -33.94
N VAL A 88 -5.33 29.96 -32.65
CA VAL A 88 -5.85 31.04 -31.78
C VAL A 88 -4.70 31.96 -31.34
N ASN A 89 -4.88 33.28 -31.50
CA ASN A 89 -3.94 34.24 -30.94
C ASN A 89 -3.94 34.18 -29.40
N PRO A 90 -2.80 33.94 -28.75
CA PRO A 90 -2.67 33.84 -27.29
C PRO A 90 -3.21 35.07 -26.53
N ASP A 91 -3.14 36.26 -27.09
CA ASP A 91 -3.56 37.50 -26.43
C ASP A 91 -5.09 37.62 -26.29
N ARG A 92 -5.84 36.81 -27.03
CA ARG A 92 -7.31 36.73 -26.98
C ARG A 92 -7.82 35.78 -25.89
N ILE A 93 -6.91 35.07 -25.24
CA ILE A 93 -7.25 33.99 -24.28
C ILE A 93 -7.20 34.54 -22.87
N LYS A 94 -8.24 34.27 -22.11
CA LYS A 94 -8.28 34.52 -20.65
C LYS A 94 -8.53 33.23 -19.90
N VAL A 95 -7.74 32.97 -18.88
CA VAL A 95 -7.93 31.88 -17.89
C VAL A 95 -8.38 32.55 -16.60
N LYS A 96 -9.52 32.14 -16.07
CA LYS A 96 -10.10 32.70 -14.85
C LYS A 96 -10.31 31.62 -13.77
N ARG A 97 -10.15 32.01 -12.53
CA ARG A 97 -10.63 31.29 -11.33
C ARG A 97 -11.85 32.06 -10.81
N GLY A 98 -13.04 31.51 -11.02
CA GLY A 98 -14.27 32.25 -10.80
C GLY A 98 -14.25 33.56 -11.62
N SER A 99 -14.32 34.73 -10.95
CA SER A 99 -14.21 36.05 -11.60
C SER A 99 -12.78 36.56 -11.75
N THR A 100 -11.80 35.97 -11.08
CA THR A 100 -10.41 36.46 -11.05
C THR A 100 -9.63 35.99 -12.28
N ASP A 101 -9.05 36.91 -13.01
CA ASP A 101 -8.16 36.62 -14.14
C ASP A 101 -6.79 36.16 -13.62
N ILE A 102 -6.39 34.95 -14.02
CA ILE A 102 -5.12 34.29 -13.64
C ILE A 102 -4.25 33.99 -14.87
N THR A 103 -4.57 34.55 -16.03
CA THR A 103 -3.89 34.31 -17.33
C THR A 103 -2.39 34.52 -17.25
N GLN A 104 -1.94 35.55 -16.53
CA GLN A 104 -0.51 35.87 -16.38
C GLN A 104 0.30 34.86 -15.56
N ARG A 105 -0.38 33.93 -14.88
CA ARG A 105 0.27 32.85 -14.10
C ARG A 105 0.68 31.67 -14.98
N PHE A 106 0.37 31.72 -16.29
CA PHE A 106 0.63 30.62 -17.21
C PHE A 106 1.88 30.88 -18.05
N ASN A 107 2.75 29.89 -18.08
CA ASN A 107 3.86 29.81 -19.03
C ASN A 107 3.31 29.24 -20.35
N ARG A 108 3.52 29.99 -21.43
CA ARG A 108 2.92 29.71 -22.75
C ARG A 108 3.96 29.02 -23.63
N THR A 109 3.73 27.77 -23.99
CA THR A 109 4.58 27.02 -24.93
C THR A 109 3.70 26.46 -26.04
N GLY A 110 3.63 27.19 -27.15
CA GLY A 110 2.75 26.85 -28.27
C GLY A 110 1.27 26.78 -27.83
N SER A 111 0.60 25.67 -28.13
CA SER A 111 -0.79 25.44 -27.74
C SER A 111 -0.96 24.96 -26.30
N LEU A 112 0.12 24.55 -25.62
CA LEU A 112 0.08 24.08 -24.24
C LEU A 112 0.55 25.17 -23.28
N TRP A 113 -0.34 25.57 -22.38
CA TRP A 113 -0.05 26.54 -21.33
C TRP A 113 -0.07 25.83 -19.99
N VAL A 114 0.96 26.04 -19.17
CA VAL A 114 1.07 25.45 -17.84
C VAL A 114 1.21 26.54 -16.81
N GLY A 115 0.42 26.48 -15.75
CA GLY A 115 0.44 27.49 -14.70
C GLY A 115 -0.14 27.02 -13.39
N LEU A 116 0.12 27.81 -12.33
CA LEU A 116 -0.37 27.52 -10.99
C LEU A 116 -1.68 28.31 -10.74
N ALA A 117 -2.80 27.60 -10.66
CA ALA A 117 -4.04 28.15 -10.14
C ALA A 117 -3.96 28.20 -8.61
N SER A 118 -3.64 29.35 -8.04
CA SER A 118 -3.53 29.59 -6.60
C SER A 118 -4.77 30.27 -6.04
N ASP A 119 -4.78 30.43 -4.70
CA ASP A 119 -5.87 31.05 -3.92
C ASP A 119 -7.20 30.28 -4.03
N LEU A 120 -7.13 28.97 -4.25
CA LEU A 120 -8.31 28.11 -4.25
C LEU A 120 -8.96 28.09 -2.86
N GLN A 121 -10.25 28.34 -2.82
CA GLN A 121 -11.03 28.24 -1.59
C GLN A 121 -11.28 26.76 -1.23
N ILE A 122 -11.48 26.47 0.04
CA ILE A 122 -11.92 25.13 0.46
C ILE A 122 -13.27 24.82 -0.20
N GLY A 123 -13.39 23.62 -0.78
CA GLY A 123 -14.52 23.22 -1.58
C GLY A 123 -14.32 23.42 -3.08
N GLU A 124 -15.39 23.64 -3.82
CA GLU A 124 -15.36 23.72 -5.28
C GLU A 124 -14.87 25.07 -5.79
N ASN A 125 -14.02 25.00 -6.80
CA ASN A 125 -13.47 26.15 -7.52
C ASN A 125 -13.62 25.91 -9.03
N ILE A 126 -14.11 26.89 -9.76
CA ILE A 126 -14.26 26.79 -11.21
C ILE A 126 -13.09 27.52 -11.88
N ILE A 127 -12.33 26.78 -12.69
CA ILE A 127 -11.37 27.34 -13.64
C ILE A 127 -12.05 27.37 -15.00
N SER A 128 -12.03 28.51 -15.65
CA SER A 128 -12.66 28.69 -16.96
C SER A 128 -11.70 29.35 -17.97
N ILE A 129 -11.90 29.02 -19.24
CA ILE A 129 -11.18 29.59 -20.37
C ILE A 129 -12.19 30.31 -21.25
N SER A 130 -11.83 31.51 -21.68
CA SER A 130 -12.54 32.25 -22.72
C SER A 130 -11.59 32.74 -23.81
N ILE A 131 -12.12 32.83 -25.04
CA ILE A 131 -11.45 33.45 -26.21
C ILE A 131 -12.38 34.56 -26.68
N ASP A 132 -11.86 35.79 -26.72
CA ASP A 132 -12.66 37.01 -26.98
C ASP A 132 -13.90 37.11 -26.08
N ASP A 133 -13.71 36.82 -24.80
CA ASP A 133 -14.75 36.77 -23.77
C ASP A 133 -15.85 35.71 -24.00
N ARG A 134 -15.73 34.85 -25.01
CA ARG A 134 -16.62 33.71 -25.24
C ARG A 134 -16.12 32.47 -24.49
N PRO A 135 -16.94 31.79 -23.69
CA PRO A 135 -16.54 30.57 -22.99
C PRO A 135 -16.08 29.47 -23.97
N LYS A 136 -14.94 28.81 -23.65
CA LYS A 136 -14.33 27.74 -24.45
C LYS A 136 -13.99 26.51 -23.64
N GLY A 137 -14.11 26.54 -22.34
CA GLY A 137 -13.90 25.39 -21.46
C GLY A 137 -13.97 25.76 -19.99
N GLN A 138 -14.30 24.78 -19.17
CA GLN A 138 -14.26 24.94 -17.72
C GLN A 138 -13.94 23.62 -17.02
N LYS A 139 -13.35 23.72 -15.82
CA LYS A 139 -13.05 22.58 -14.95
C LYS A 139 -13.36 22.94 -13.51
N THR A 140 -14.13 22.10 -12.84
CA THR A 140 -14.31 22.19 -11.38
C THR A 140 -13.16 21.50 -10.68
N ILE A 141 -12.55 22.19 -9.73
CA ILE A 141 -11.48 21.71 -8.87
C ILE A 141 -11.98 21.75 -7.43
N LYS A 142 -11.98 20.61 -6.73
CA LYS A 142 -12.30 20.56 -5.31
C LYS A 142 -11.01 20.64 -4.50
N ASN A 143 -10.88 21.70 -3.70
CA ASN A 143 -9.71 21.92 -2.86
C ASN A 143 -10.01 21.61 -1.39
N PHE A 144 -9.07 20.93 -0.75
CA PHE A 144 -9.09 20.56 0.66
C PHE A 144 -8.01 21.32 1.43
N SER A 145 -8.14 21.32 2.75
CA SER A 145 -7.09 21.83 3.63
C SER A 145 -5.77 21.07 3.44
N ARG A 146 -4.63 21.76 3.55
CA ARG A 146 -3.32 21.10 3.63
C ARG A 146 -3.19 20.19 4.86
N ASN A 147 -4.03 20.39 5.86
CA ASN A 147 -4.03 19.60 7.10
C ASN A 147 -4.79 18.29 6.95
N GLY A 148 -5.46 18.04 5.82
CA GLY A 148 -6.37 16.91 5.62
C GLY A 148 -7.64 17.04 6.49
N PRO A 149 -8.44 15.98 6.62
CA PRO A 149 -8.38 14.79 5.79
C PRO A 149 -9.05 15.01 4.42
N ILE A 150 -8.73 14.17 3.44
CA ILE A 150 -9.41 14.13 2.13
C ILE A 150 -10.29 12.89 2.00
N ILE A 151 -9.70 11.69 2.25
CA ILE A 151 -10.35 10.39 2.08
C ILE A 151 -10.26 9.49 3.32
N SER A 152 -9.36 9.78 4.26
CA SER A 152 -9.07 8.90 5.40
C SER A 152 -10.12 8.95 6.52
N GLY A 153 -11.03 9.92 6.48
CA GLY A 153 -12.03 10.15 7.53
C GLY A 153 -11.48 10.97 8.70
N PRO A 154 -12.22 11.07 9.80
CA PRO A 154 -11.82 11.86 10.97
C PRO A 154 -10.43 11.51 11.48
N GLN A 155 -9.60 12.52 11.67
CA GLN A 155 -8.23 12.34 12.15
C GLN A 155 -8.19 11.87 13.60
N GLN A 156 -7.15 11.12 13.97
CA GLN A 156 -6.94 10.68 15.35
C GLN A 156 -6.67 11.86 16.27
N THR A 157 -7.22 11.78 17.48
CA THR A 157 -6.97 12.71 18.58
C THR A 157 -6.82 11.91 19.90
N PRO A 158 -6.00 12.37 20.86
CA PRO A 158 -5.07 13.52 20.79
C PRO A 158 -3.95 13.33 19.76
N TRP A 159 -3.17 14.37 19.46
CA TRP A 159 -2.07 14.31 18.51
C TRP A 159 -0.86 15.08 19.00
N LEU A 160 0.31 14.44 19.04
CA LEU A 160 1.57 15.02 19.51
C LEU A 160 2.39 15.55 18.33
N CYS A 161 2.72 16.84 18.35
CA CYS A 161 3.61 17.48 17.39
C CYS A 161 5.08 17.23 17.74
N GLU A 162 5.91 16.98 16.71
CA GLU A 162 7.34 16.69 16.88
C GLU A 162 8.25 17.53 15.96
N THR A 163 7.72 18.59 15.33
CA THR A 163 8.48 19.47 14.43
C THR A 163 9.69 20.12 15.11
N GLU A 164 9.59 20.48 16.39
CA GLU A 164 10.67 21.10 17.13
C GLU A 164 11.90 20.18 17.30
N LYS A 165 11.66 18.87 17.35
CA LYS A 165 12.73 17.86 17.49
C LYS A 165 13.24 17.36 16.15
N PHE A 166 12.52 17.64 15.06
CA PHE A 166 12.83 17.12 13.74
C PHE A 166 14.10 17.75 13.17
N LYS A 167 15.12 16.93 12.91
CA LYS A 167 16.42 17.36 12.40
C LYS A 167 16.39 17.61 10.88
N LEU A 168 16.89 18.76 10.48
CA LEU A 168 17.11 19.12 9.08
C LEU A 168 18.52 18.72 8.62
N PRO A 169 18.76 18.50 7.32
CA PRO A 169 20.06 18.10 6.79
C PRO A 169 21.22 19.08 7.08
N ASN A 170 20.92 20.32 7.38
CA ASN A 170 21.90 21.34 7.78
C ASN A 170 22.22 21.34 9.29
N GLY A 171 21.61 20.43 10.07
CA GLY A 171 21.80 20.28 11.51
C GLY A 171 20.88 21.14 12.40
N SER A 172 20.08 22.04 11.82
CA SER A 172 19.04 22.76 12.58
C SER A 172 17.79 21.89 12.78
N THR A 173 16.74 22.42 13.40
CA THR A 173 15.43 21.76 13.50
C THR A 173 14.40 22.48 12.67
N LEU A 174 13.24 21.82 12.40
CA LEU A 174 12.14 22.43 11.66
C LEU A 174 11.45 23.54 12.48
N GLY A 175 11.66 23.57 13.80
CA GLY A 175 11.10 24.56 14.72
C GLY A 175 9.77 24.13 15.32
N PRO A 176 9.22 24.96 16.22
CA PRO A 176 7.99 24.64 16.94
C PRO A 176 6.78 24.60 16.00
N ALA A 177 5.81 23.76 16.34
CA ALA A 177 4.51 23.74 15.67
C ALA A 177 3.78 25.08 15.89
N GLN A 178 3.15 25.57 14.83
CA GLN A 178 2.44 26.85 14.82
C GLN A 178 0.96 26.72 15.22
N ASP A 179 0.41 25.51 15.15
CA ASP A 179 -0.99 25.20 15.44
C ASP A 179 -1.19 23.75 15.91
N GLU A 180 -2.42 23.40 16.22
CA GLU A 180 -2.86 22.06 16.63
C GLU A 180 -2.73 20.99 15.55
N PHE A 181 -2.56 21.40 14.28
CA PHE A 181 -2.32 20.49 13.14
C PHE A 181 -0.82 20.26 12.90
N CYS A 182 0.02 20.73 13.81
CA CYS A 182 1.48 20.59 13.75
C CYS A 182 2.09 21.25 12.49
N ASN A 183 1.52 22.33 12.00
CA ASN A 183 2.11 23.08 10.91
C ASN A 183 3.40 23.76 11.35
N ALA A 184 4.39 23.77 10.45
CA ALA A 184 5.64 24.51 10.60
C ALA A 184 6.04 25.15 9.27
N PRO A 185 6.88 26.22 9.27
CA PRO A 185 7.38 26.81 8.06
C PRO A 185 8.17 25.79 7.23
N THR A 186 7.98 25.83 5.90
CA THR A 186 8.78 25.00 4.99
C THR A 186 10.23 25.44 5.02
N ALA A 187 11.15 24.49 5.20
CA ALA A 187 12.60 24.72 5.18
C ALA A 187 13.24 24.09 3.95
N VAL A 188 14.20 24.80 3.36
CA VAL A 188 15.01 24.31 2.25
C VAL A 188 16.46 24.23 2.72
N SER A 189 17.06 23.07 2.56
CA SER A 189 18.48 22.81 2.83
C SER A 189 19.17 22.40 1.54
N TYR A 190 20.42 22.83 1.37
CA TYR A 190 21.31 22.33 0.33
C TYR A 190 22.43 21.55 0.99
N ILE A 191 22.73 20.37 0.45
CA ILE A 191 23.83 19.52 0.87
C ILE A 191 24.58 19.06 -0.36
N TYR A 192 25.83 18.64 -0.19
CA TYR A 192 26.64 18.12 -1.30
C TYR A 192 27.40 16.87 -0.90
N MET A 193 27.75 16.05 -1.89
CA MET A 193 28.64 14.90 -1.71
C MET A 193 30.08 15.32 -1.97
N PRO A 194 30.99 15.22 -0.98
CA PRO A 194 32.41 15.51 -1.20
C PRO A 194 33.10 14.41 -2.05
N ALA A 195 34.15 14.76 -2.76
CA ALA A 195 34.91 13.82 -3.54
C ALA A 195 35.51 12.71 -2.65
N GLY A 196 35.26 11.45 -3.01
CA GLY A 196 35.63 10.28 -2.21
C GLY A 196 34.84 10.14 -0.89
N GLY A 197 33.85 11.00 -0.64
CA GLY A 197 33.03 10.99 0.56
C GLY A 197 31.97 9.90 0.54
N LYS A 198 31.56 9.48 1.74
CA LYS A 198 30.45 8.51 1.95
C LYS A 198 29.21 9.15 2.59
N ALA A 199 29.30 10.40 3.02
CA ALA A 199 28.26 11.15 3.67
C ALA A 199 28.16 12.57 3.10
N TYR A 200 26.94 13.11 3.08
CA TYR A 200 26.71 14.49 2.68
C TYR A 200 27.27 15.48 3.68
N LYS A 201 27.64 16.67 3.18
CA LYS A 201 27.97 17.85 3.99
C LYS A 201 26.98 18.97 3.68
N PRO A 202 26.65 19.84 4.65
CA PRO A 202 25.88 21.05 4.39
C PRO A 202 26.58 21.97 3.40
N LEU A 203 25.85 22.49 2.41
CA LEU A 203 26.32 23.53 1.51
C LEU A 203 26.00 24.89 2.16
N LEU A 204 27.02 25.50 2.74
CA LEU A 204 26.87 26.75 3.53
C LEU A 204 26.71 28.01 2.67
N SER A 205 27.07 27.95 1.40
CA SER A 205 26.94 29.06 0.45
C SER A 205 26.41 28.55 -0.89
N THR A 206 25.47 29.25 -1.47
CA THR A 206 24.97 29.00 -2.83
C THR A 206 25.68 29.85 -3.89
N SER A 207 26.59 30.73 -3.49
CA SER A 207 27.39 31.56 -4.40
C SER A 207 28.80 31.05 -4.65
N THR A 208 29.34 30.20 -3.74
CA THR A 208 30.69 29.65 -3.84
C THR A 208 30.67 28.17 -3.53
N LEU A 209 31.03 27.35 -4.50
CA LEU A 209 31.06 25.90 -4.35
C LEU A 209 32.30 25.43 -3.59
N PRO A 210 32.19 24.43 -2.71
CA PRO A 210 33.33 23.79 -2.04
C PRO A 210 34.30 23.16 -3.03
N ALA A 211 35.59 23.30 -2.77
CA ALA A 211 36.67 22.76 -3.63
C ALA A 211 36.67 21.20 -3.64
N ASP A 212 36.12 20.58 -2.60
CA ASP A 212 36.03 19.11 -2.46
C ASP A 212 34.68 18.54 -3.00
N MET A 213 33.89 19.33 -3.74
CA MET A 213 32.64 18.85 -4.30
C MET A 213 32.84 17.79 -5.37
N SER A 214 32.06 16.70 -5.30
CA SER A 214 32.03 15.69 -6.35
C SER A 214 31.01 16.04 -7.45
N GLN A 215 31.14 15.34 -8.57
CA GLN A 215 30.16 15.30 -9.64
C GLN A 215 29.54 13.90 -9.70
N THR A 216 28.35 13.80 -10.29
CA THR A 216 27.68 12.53 -10.58
C THR A 216 27.09 12.56 -12.00
N THR A 217 26.91 11.34 -12.57
CA THR A 217 26.27 11.17 -13.88
C THR A 217 24.91 10.51 -13.70
N THR A 218 23.86 11.23 -14.08
CA THR A 218 22.47 10.79 -14.00
C THR A 218 22.20 9.63 -14.96
N SER A 219 21.08 8.93 -14.77
CA SER A 219 20.69 7.80 -15.64
C SER A 219 20.34 8.22 -17.08
N ASP A 220 20.10 9.49 -17.34
CA ASP A 220 19.91 10.07 -18.68
C ASP A 220 21.20 10.70 -19.25
N GLY A 221 22.35 10.40 -18.65
CA GLY A 221 23.70 10.70 -19.17
C GLY A 221 24.22 12.12 -18.91
N LYS A 222 23.57 12.91 -18.05
CA LYS A 222 24.01 14.25 -17.70
C LYS A 222 24.99 14.22 -16.53
N THR A 223 26.14 14.88 -16.65
CA THR A 223 27.08 15.07 -15.54
C THR A 223 26.78 16.41 -14.87
N VAL A 224 26.55 16.38 -13.57
CA VAL A 224 26.19 17.55 -12.75
C VAL A 224 26.96 17.56 -11.44
N ASN A 225 27.05 18.72 -10.80
CA ASN A 225 27.54 18.83 -9.44
C ASN A 225 26.63 18.02 -8.50
N TYR A 226 27.22 17.24 -7.59
CA TYR A 226 26.44 16.41 -6.68
C TYR A 226 25.92 17.25 -5.50
N ILE A 227 25.03 18.19 -5.83
CA ILE A 227 24.30 19.02 -4.87
C ILE A 227 22.87 18.52 -4.81
N VAL A 228 22.38 18.32 -3.59
CA VAL A 228 21.02 17.88 -3.32
C VAL A 228 20.26 19.02 -2.63
N ARG A 229 19.15 19.44 -3.21
CA ARG A 229 18.17 20.30 -2.57
C ARG A 229 17.20 19.41 -1.79
N VAL A 230 17.09 19.67 -0.49
CA VAL A 230 16.13 19.00 0.38
C VAL A 230 15.12 20.01 0.86
N GLU A 231 13.84 19.75 0.61
CA GLU A 231 12.75 20.50 1.19
C GLU A 231 12.06 19.69 2.27
N THR A 232 11.82 20.33 3.41
CA THR A 232 11.13 19.75 4.56
C THR A 232 9.98 20.67 4.96
N GLY A 233 8.82 20.11 5.18
CA GLY A 233 7.65 20.87 5.60
C GLY A 233 6.58 19.95 6.20
N THR A 234 5.38 20.50 6.40
CA THR A 234 4.27 19.77 7.02
C THR A 234 3.08 19.70 6.07
N VAL A 235 2.40 18.56 6.04
CA VAL A 235 1.15 18.31 5.30
C VAL A 235 0.40 17.15 5.94
N ASN A 236 -0.91 17.19 5.98
CA ASN A 236 -1.76 16.15 6.60
C ASN A 236 -1.34 15.77 8.02
N ARG A 237 -0.85 16.74 8.80
CA ARG A 237 -0.22 16.58 10.12
C ARG A 237 1.08 15.75 10.13
N ALA A 238 1.62 15.40 8.96
CA ALA A 238 2.90 14.73 8.79
C ALA A 238 4.03 15.74 8.57
N ILE A 239 5.27 15.32 8.79
CA ILE A 239 6.46 15.98 8.26
C ILE A 239 6.84 15.27 6.96
N TYR A 240 6.93 16.01 5.85
CA TYR A 240 7.40 15.47 4.58
C TYR A 240 8.80 15.95 4.27
N GLN A 241 9.51 15.15 3.49
CA GLN A 241 10.75 15.56 2.84
C GLN A 241 10.76 15.11 1.39
N TYR A 242 11.36 15.93 0.52
CA TYR A 242 11.83 15.47 -0.77
C TYR A 242 13.24 15.98 -1.06
N ALA A 243 14.01 15.17 -1.79
CA ALA A 243 15.38 15.44 -2.19
C ALA A 243 15.52 15.30 -3.70
N VAL A 244 16.26 16.20 -4.33
CA VAL A 244 16.53 16.19 -5.77
C VAL A 244 17.89 16.81 -6.06
N LEU A 245 18.62 16.27 -7.05
CA LEU A 245 19.83 16.93 -7.57
C LEU A 245 19.47 18.29 -8.16
N PHE A 246 20.05 19.35 -7.59
CA PHE A 246 19.73 20.72 -7.98
C PHE A 246 20.89 21.65 -7.63
N ASP A 247 21.44 22.30 -8.63
CA ASP A 247 22.52 23.27 -8.47
C ASP A 247 21.98 24.70 -8.40
N PRO A 248 21.85 25.31 -7.20
CA PRO A 248 21.30 26.66 -7.03
C PRO A 248 22.17 27.74 -7.66
N THR A 249 23.45 27.48 -7.99
CA THR A 249 24.33 28.46 -8.61
C THR A 249 24.04 28.64 -10.10
N THR A 250 23.43 27.66 -10.75
CA THR A 250 23.20 27.65 -12.20
C THR A 250 21.72 27.56 -12.59
N GLU A 251 20.84 27.12 -11.72
CA GLU A 251 19.44 26.84 -12.06
C GLU A 251 18.43 27.85 -11.47
N GLY A 252 18.86 28.73 -10.56
CA GLY A 252 17.97 29.68 -9.91
C GLY A 252 16.98 29.02 -8.94
N SER A 253 15.70 29.39 -9.02
CA SER A 253 14.63 28.75 -8.25
C SER A 253 13.96 27.64 -9.06
N PRO A 254 13.57 26.51 -8.43
CA PRO A 254 12.84 25.47 -9.14
C PRO A 254 11.48 25.99 -9.63
N THR A 255 11.05 25.50 -10.78
CA THR A 255 9.77 25.83 -11.40
C THR A 255 9.19 24.61 -12.09
N PRO A 256 7.85 24.41 -12.05
CA PRO A 256 7.22 23.20 -12.57
C PRO A 256 7.24 23.10 -14.11
N VAL A 257 7.69 24.15 -14.80
CA VAL A 257 7.76 24.21 -16.27
C VAL A 257 9.18 24.15 -16.82
N ALA A 258 10.20 24.26 -15.95
CA ALA A 258 11.60 24.18 -16.36
C ALA A 258 12.09 22.72 -16.37
N GLN A 259 12.97 22.43 -17.32
CA GLN A 259 13.71 21.17 -17.29
C GLN A 259 14.96 21.34 -16.41
N HIS A 260 14.94 20.71 -15.23
CA HIS A 260 16.07 20.75 -14.30
C HIS A 260 17.18 19.78 -14.73
N LYS A 261 18.45 20.22 -14.67
CA LYS A 261 19.59 19.45 -15.19
C LYS A 261 19.85 18.18 -14.39
N GLY A 262 19.73 18.27 -13.07
CA GLY A 262 20.01 17.15 -12.16
C GLY A 262 18.86 16.14 -12.05
N TRP A 263 17.64 16.52 -12.40
CA TRP A 263 16.48 15.64 -12.32
C TRP A 263 16.23 14.92 -13.65
N ASN A 264 16.19 13.57 -13.60
CA ASN A 264 15.92 12.74 -14.78
C ASN A 264 14.41 12.64 -15.13
N GLY A 265 13.55 13.34 -14.38
CA GLY A 265 12.10 13.33 -14.55
C GLY A 265 11.41 12.15 -13.87
N LYS A 266 12.07 11.41 -12.98
CA LYS A 266 11.54 10.22 -12.32
C LYS A 266 11.48 10.43 -10.81
N LEU A 267 10.48 9.82 -10.16
CA LEU A 267 10.25 9.95 -8.72
C LEU A 267 10.32 8.59 -8.02
N VAL A 268 11.03 8.54 -6.91
CA VAL A 268 11.02 7.42 -5.97
C VAL A 268 10.24 7.84 -4.73
N TYR A 269 9.21 7.12 -4.38
CA TYR A 269 8.48 7.30 -3.13
C TYR A 269 8.87 6.21 -2.14
N VAL A 270 9.44 6.61 -1.00
CA VAL A 270 9.96 5.69 0.03
C VAL A 270 8.94 5.54 1.15
N TYR A 271 8.62 4.29 1.49
CA TYR A 271 7.69 3.93 2.55
C TYR A 271 8.38 3.17 3.66
N GLY A 272 8.16 3.61 4.92
CA GLY A 272 8.78 3.02 6.09
C GLY A 272 8.04 1.80 6.64
N GLY A 273 8.81 0.91 7.23
CA GLY A 273 8.35 -0.35 7.80
C GLY A 273 7.73 -0.25 9.20
N SER A 274 7.76 -1.36 9.95
CA SER A 274 7.12 -1.55 11.26
C SER A 274 5.59 -1.49 11.22
N ALA A 275 4.91 -1.34 12.38
CA ALA A 275 3.48 -1.12 12.49
C ALA A 275 3.16 -0.49 13.85
N ALA A 276 2.43 0.64 13.87
CA ALA A 276 1.97 1.31 15.10
C ALA A 276 0.64 2.04 14.88
N SER A 277 0.08 2.59 15.94
CA SER A 277 -1.27 3.14 15.92
C SER A 277 -1.35 4.66 15.78
N GLY A 278 -0.24 5.38 15.75
CA GLY A 278 -0.22 6.84 15.58
C GLY A 278 -0.26 7.61 16.88
N TYR A 279 -1.10 8.65 16.92
CA TYR A 279 -1.22 9.67 17.96
C TYR A 279 -0.05 10.64 18.05
N HIS A 280 0.94 10.54 17.17
CA HIS A 280 2.06 11.48 17.12
C HIS A 280 2.53 11.68 15.66
N GLN A 281 3.27 12.77 15.45
CA GLN A 281 3.74 13.16 14.12
C GLN A 281 4.88 12.28 13.62
N GLY A 282 5.74 11.80 14.52
CA GLY A 282 6.87 10.92 14.20
C GLY A 282 8.06 11.63 13.58
N ASP A 283 9.11 10.85 13.34
CA ASP A 283 10.30 11.28 12.60
C ASP A 283 10.62 10.29 11.46
N LEU A 284 11.63 10.59 10.63
CA LEU A 284 12.02 9.75 9.49
C LEU A 284 13.14 8.75 9.83
N VAL A 285 13.68 8.75 11.03
CA VAL A 285 14.94 8.06 11.36
C VAL A 285 14.76 6.93 12.37
N SER A 286 13.82 7.05 13.31
CA SER A 286 13.89 6.27 14.56
C SER A 286 13.37 4.83 14.50
N SER A 287 12.45 4.48 13.61
CA SER A 287 11.81 3.16 13.67
C SER A 287 11.91 2.33 12.38
N SER A 288 12.23 2.98 11.29
CA SER A 288 12.50 2.31 10.02
C SER A 288 13.16 3.34 9.13
N PRO A 289 14.41 3.15 8.74
CA PRO A 289 15.15 4.20 8.07
C PRO A 289 14.49 4.52 6.74
N THR A 290 13.83 5.65 6.73
CA THR A 290 13.29 6.33 5.56
C THR A 290 14.02 7.65 5.35
N ASP A 291 15.22 7.78 5.90
CA ASP A 291 16.06 8.92 5.56
C ASP A 291 16.28 8.89 4.05
N ILE A 292 15.65 9.85 3.37
CA ILE A 292 15.78 9.97 1.91
C ILE A 292 17.21 10.17 1.46
N LEU A 293 18.09 10.56 2.38
CA LEU A 293 19.53 10.72 2.13
C LEU A 293 20.27 9.38 2.09
N ASP A 294 19.71 8.30 2.64
CA ASP A 294 20.21 6.94 2.45
C ASP A 294 20.00 6.44 1.01
N GLU A 295 19.07 7.05 0.27
CA GLU A 295 18.81 6.78 -1.15
C GLU A 295 19.83 7.47 -2.09
N LYS A 296 21.05 7.71 -1.60
CA LYS A 296 22.12 8.42 -2.32
C LYS A 296 22.42 7.84 -3.71
N ASP A 297 22.31 6.51 -3.89
CA ASP A 297 22.56 5.87 -5.18
C ASP A 297 21.49 6.24 -6.21
N LYS A 298 20.23 6.34 -5.79
CA LYS A 298 19.11 6.79 -6.64
C LYS A 298 19.22 8.30 -6.92
N LEU A 299 19.53 9.10 -5.88
CA LEU A 299 19.81 10.53 -6.04
C LEU A 299 20.97 10.75 -7.02
N ALA A 300 22.07 10.01 -6.90
CA ALA A 300 23.22 10.09 -7.84
C ALA A 300 22.81 9.80 -9.29
N LYS A 301 21.78 8.96 -9.50
CA LYS A 301 21.23 8.65 -10.84
C LYS A 301 20.16 9.66 -11.32
N GLY A 302 19.94 10.74 -10.58
CA GLY A 302 19.05 11.83 -10.96
C GLY A 302 17.56 11.60 -10.61
N PHE A 303 17.24 10.56 -9.85
CA PHE A 303 15.88 10.42 -9.32
C PHE A 303 15.62 11.49 -8.26
N ALA A 304 14.41 12.03 -8.21
CA ALA A 304 13.93 12.69 -7.02
C ALA A 304 13.43 11.63 -6.02
N VAL A 305 13.67 11.85 -4.73
CA VAL A 305 13.27 10.93 -3.65
C VAL A 305 12.34 11.65 -2.69
N VAL A 306 11.25 11.02 -2.30
CA VAL A 306 10.17 11.62 -1.49
C VAL A 306 9.72 10.67 -0.41
N THR A 307 9.39 11.20 0.77
CA THR A 307 8.76 10.47 1.87
C THR A 307 8.00 11.40 2.81
N SER A 308 7.27 10.82 3.77
CA SER A 308 6.74 11.55 4.92
C SER A 308 6.58 10.65 6.14
N THR A 309 6.44 11.24 7.33
CA THR A 309 6.28 10.50 8.58
C THR A 309 5.00 9.66 8.61
N LEU A 310 3.91 10.08 7.97
CA LEU A 310 2.68 9.28 7.84
C LEU A 310 2.74 8.24 6.69
N ASN A 311 3.86 8.16 5.99
CA ASN A 311 4.20 7.04 5.10
C ASN A 311 5.13 6.01 5.77
N ILE A 312 5.21 6.04 7.10
CA ILE A 312 5.91 5.06 7.92
C ILE A 312 4.86 4.31 8.74
N PHE A 313 4.68 3.01 8.50
CA PHE A 313 3.73 2.22 9.28
C PHE A 313 4.13 2.13 10.75
N GLY A 314 5.40 2.28 11.08
CA GLY A 314 5.88 2.44 12.46
C GLY A 314 5.38 3.70 13.16
N VAL A 315 4.88 4.68 12.42
CA VAL A 315 4.19 5.86 12.97
C VAL A 315 2.67 5.64 12.93
N MET A 316 2.13 5.27 11.77
CA MET A 316 0.68 5.10 11.56
C MET A 316 0.41 3.97 10.57
N ALA A 317 0.00 2.81 11.05
CA ALA A 317 -0.29 1.65 10.21
C ALA A 317 -1.69 1.74 9.56
N ASN A 318 -1.94 2.82 8.84
CA ASN A 318 -3.16 3.06 8.07
C ASN A 318 -2.80 3.41 6.63
N ASP A 319 -3.02 2.47 5.71
CA ASP A 319 -2.70 2.64 4.29
C ASP A 319 -3.57 3.67 3.57
N VAL A 320 -4.78 3.99 4.09
CA VAL A 320 -5.61 5.08 3.54
C VAL A 320 -5.02 6.44 3.89
N VAL A 321 -4.58 6.63 5.15
CA VAL A 321 -3.86 7.82 5.58
C VAL A 321 -2.55 7.95 4.80
N SER A 322 -1.83 6.83 4.62
CA SER A 322 -0.59 6.80 3.85
C SER A 322 -0.83 7.17 2.37
N ALA A 323 -1.86 6.65 1.72
CA ALA A 323 -2.22 6.99 0.33
C ALA A 323 -2.63 8.45 0.20
N GLU A 324 -3.44 8.97 1.11
CA GLU A 324 -3.82 10.37 1.17
C GLU A 324 -2.60 11.27 1.28
N THR A 325 -1.71 10.97 2.23
CA THR A 325 -0.47 11.72 2.44
C THR A 325 0.45 11.62 1.22
N THR A 326 0.57 10.43 0.59
CA THR A 326 1.30 10.24 -0.67
C THR A 326 0.79 11.18 -1.77
N SER A 327 -0.53 11.27 -1.95
CA SER A 327 -1.14 12.17 -2.94
C SER A 327 -0.78 13.64 -2.67
N MET A 328 -0.91 14.07 -1.40
CA MET A 328 -0.66 15.46 -1.01
C MET A 328 0.83 15.84 -1.11
N VAL A 329 1.74 14.94 -0.75
CA VAL A 329 3.19 15.18 -0.87
C VAL A 329 3.63 15.18 -2.34
N LYS A 330 3.12 14.26 -3.17
CA LYS A 330 3.36 14.30 -4.64
C LYS A 330 2.85 15.61 -5.23
N GLU A 331 1.69 16.08 -4.79
CA GLU A 331 1.12 17.35 -5.22
C GLU A 331 2.07 18.53 -4.92
N ILE A 332 2.67 18.58 -3.71
CA ILE A 332 3.67 19.59 -3.33
C ILE A 332 4.88 19.52 -4.27
N PHE A 333 5.43 18.32 -4.49
CA PHE A 333 6.57 18.12 -5.38
C PHE A 333 6.27 18.58 -6.81
N ILE A 334 5.12 18.18 -7.36
CA ILE A 334 4.70 18.50 -8.72
C ILE A 334 4.50 20.02 -8.91
N LYS A 335 3.97 20.71 -7.92
CA LYS A 335 3.83 22.19 -7.96
C LYS A 335 5.19 22.90 -8.01
N THR A 336 6.26 22.25 -7.56
CA THR A 336 7.61 22.83 -7.53
C THR A 336 8.45 22.43 -8.73
N PHE A 337 8.43 21.12 -9.12
CA PHE A 337 9.31 20.57 -10.15
C PHE A 337 8.58 20.08 -11.41
N GLY A 338 7.26 20.10 -11.43
CA GLY A 338 6.44 19.53 -12.50
C GLY A 338 6.16 18.03 -12.33
N PRO A 339 5.25 17.48 -13.17
CA PRO A 339 4.85 16.07 -13.08
C PRO A 339 6.02 15.14 -13.44
N PRO A 340 6.26 14.08 -12.64
CA PRO A 340 7.23 13.06 -13.00
C PRO A 340 6.73 12.23 -14.19
N LYS A 341 7.66 11.70 -14.98
CA LYS A 341 7.37 10.71 -16.05
C LYS A 341 6.70 9.46 -15.47
N TYR A 342 7.12 9.06 -14.29
CA TYR A 342 6.55 7.98 -13.49
C TYR A 342 7.07 8.00 -12.04
N THR A 343 6.39 7.29 -11.19
CA THR A 343 6.74 7.12 -9.77
C THR A 343 6.94 5.64 -9.45
N ILE A 344 8.09 5.29 -8.85
CA ILE A 344 8.35 3.96 -8.30
C ILE A 344 8.21 4.02 -6.78
N GLY A 345 7.39 3.13 -6.21
CA GLY A 345 7.27 2.96 -4.77
C GLY A 345 8.28 1.93 -4.25
N THR A 346 9.01 2.26 -3.17
CA THR A 346 9.92 1.34 -2.49
C THR A 346 9.57 1.23 -1.02
N GLY A 347 9.73 0.05 -0.43
CA GLY A 347 9.51 -0.12 1.00
C GLY A 347 9.72 -1.54 1.47
N GLY A 348 10.32 -1.69 2.66
CA GLY A 348 10.54 -2.98 3.30
C GLY A 348 9.52 -3.24 4.41
N SER A 349 9.19 -4.53 4.70
CA SER A 349 8.31 -4.91 5.82
C SER A 349 6.96 -4.17 5.76
N GLY A 350 6.59 -3.37 6.76
CA GLY A 350 5.40 -2.52 6.71
C GLY A 350 5.39 -1.54 5.54
N GLY A 351 6.55 -1.13 5.02
CA GLY A 351 6.66 -0.34 3.78
C GLY A 351 6.23 -1.13 2.55
N SER A 352 6.50 -2.44 2.51
CA SER A 352 6.04 -3.31 1.44
C SER A 352 4.52 -3.46 1.43
N MET A 353 3.88 -3.51 2.60
CA MET A 353 2.41 -3.50 2.71
C MET A 353 1.82 -2.24 2.09
N GLN A 354 2.44 -1.08 2.37
CA GLN A 354 2.00 0.20 1.81
C GLN A 354 2.10 0.23 0.29
N VAL A 355 3.26 -0.14 -0.30
CA VAL A 355 3.39 -0.12 -1.76
C VAL A 355 2.43 -1.07 -2.45
N HIS A 356 2.18 -2.25 -1.87
CA HIS A 356 1.20 -3.20 -2.41
C HIS A 356 -0.24 -2.65 -2.31
N LEU A 357 -0.65 -2.16 -1.13
CA LEU A 357 -2.01 -1.65 -0.90
C LEU A 357 -2.28 -0.36 -1.68
N ILE A 358 -1.31 0.57 -1.72
CA ILE A 358 -1.46 1.82 -2.45
C ILE A 358 -1.56 1.55 -3.95
N ALA A 359 -0.69 0.72 -4.51
CA ALA A 359 -0.74 0.40 -5.93
C ALA A 359 -2.02 -0.36 -6.32
N ASN A 360 -2.52 -1.24 -5.45
CA ASN A 360 -3.77 -1.97 -5.69
C ASN A 360 -5.02 -1.09 -5.57
N ASN A 361 -5.10 -0.27 -4.53
CA ASN A 361 -6.31 0.47 -4.18
C ASN A 361 -6.38 1.87 -4.80
N TYR A 362 -5.24 2.43 -5.17
CA TYR A 362 -5.09 3.79 -5.72
C TYR A 362 -4.27 3.75 -7.03
N PRO A 363 -4.76 3.05 -8.08
CA PRO A 363 -4.03 2.88 -9.34
C PRO A 363 -3.65 4.23 -9.95
N GLY A 364 -2.44 4.31 -10.53
CA GLY A 364 -1.83 5.53 -11.05
C GLY A 364 -1.06 6.36 -10.02
N MET A 365 -1.13 6.06 -8.73
CA MET A 365 -0.30 6.70 -7.72
C MET A 365 1.16 6.21 -7.81
N LEU A 366 1.35 4.92 -8.09
CA LEU A 366 2.63 4.26 -8.33
C LEU A 366 2.59 3.53 -9.68
N ASP A 367 3.64 3.65 -10.48
CA ASP A 367 3.77 3.04 -11.81
C ASP A 367 4.58 1.74 -11.79
N GLY A 368 5.25 1.45 -10.70
CA GLY A 368 5.97 0.22 -10.40
C GLY A 368 6.31 0.17 -8.92
N ILE A 369 6.52 -1.01 -8.38
CA ILE A 369 6.86 -1.18 -6.97
C ILE A 369 8.04 -2.12 -6.76
N ALA A 370 8.91 -1.76 -5.80
CA ALA A 370 10.04 -2.56 -5.33
C ALA A 370 9.85 -2.85 -3.82
N PRO A 371 8.95 -3.77 -3.47
CA PRO A 371 8.81 -4.23 -2.09
C PRO A 371 10.04 -5.04 -1.66
N ALA A 372 10.38 -4.99 -0.36
CA ALA A 372 11.43 -5.81 0.23
C ALA A 372 10.93 -6.46 1.52
N ALA A 373 11.42 -7.66 1.84
CA ALA A 373 10.95 -8.43 3.01
C ALA A 373 9.43 -8.39 3.13
N SER A 374 8.75 -8.71 2.02
CA SER A 374 7.38 -8.28 1.73
C SER A 374 6.29 -9.03 2.48
N PHE A 375 5.19 -8.29 2.68
CA PHE A 375 3.89 -8.81 3.10
C PHE A 375 2.82 -8.24 2.16
N PRO A 376 1.76 -8.99 1.83
CA PRO A 376 0.69 -8.50 0.97
C PRO A 376 -0.11 -7.34 1.57
N ASP A 377 -0.36 -7.38 2.89
CA ASP A 377 -1.15 -6.41 3.66
C ASP A 377 -0.92 -6.59 5.16
N ASN A 378 -1.51 -5.73 5.98
CA ASN A 378 -1.41 -5.80 7.44
C ASN A 378 -1.97 -7.12 8.00
N HIS A 379 -3.05 -7.63 7.42
CA HIS A 379 -3.75 -8.79 7.97
C HIS A 379 -3.05 -10.11 7.71
N SER A 380 -2.16 -10.17 6.70
CA SER A 380 -1.24 -11.31 6.52
C SER A 380 -0.25 -11.45 7.69
N VAL A 381 -0.18 -10.46 8.58
CA VAL A 381 0.68 -10.46 9.78
C VAL A 381 -0.11 -10.73 11.06
N VAL A 382 -1.39 -10.33 11.09
CA VAL A 382 -2.27 -10.51 12.28
C VAL A 382 -2.39 -11.97 12.65
N SER A 383 -2.79 -12.79 11.68
CA SER A 383 -3.11 -14.19 11.94
C SER A 383 -1.93 -14.97 12.50
N PRO A 384 -0.74 -15.00 11.86
CA PRO A 384 0.39 -15.73 12.42
C PRO A 384 0.86 -15.18 13.77
N ALA A 385 0.74 -13.86 14.00
CA ALA A 385 1.14 -13.27 15.26
C ALA A 385 0.27 -13.75 16.43
N ILE A 386 -1.05 -13.67 16.27
CA ILE A 386 -1.98 -14.10 17.32
C ILE A 386 -2.06 -15.62 17.41
N ASP A 387 -2.02 -16.33 16.29
CA ASP A 387 -2.01 -17.80 16.28
C ASP A 387 -0.76 -18.36 16.98
N CYS A 388 0.41 -17.73 16.83
CA CYS A 388 1.60 -18.08 17.62
C CYS A 388 1.35 -17.92 19.13
N ALA A 389 0.74 -16.79 19.54
CA ALA A 389 0.41 -16.58 20.96
C ALA A 389 -0.59 -17.62 21.49
N VAL A 390 -1.58 -18.01 20.68
CA VAL A 390 -2.51 -19.10 20.99
C VAL A 390 -1.77 -20.43 21.14
N LEU A 391 -0.87 -20.76 20.21
CA LEU A 391 -0.11 -22.02 20.23
C LEU A 391 0.86 -22.10 21.40
N VAL A 392 1.60 -21.01 21.72
CA VAL A 392 2.50 -20.96 22.88
C VAL A 392 1.72 -21.30 24.15
N ARG A 393 0.57 -20.66 24.36
CA ARG A 393 -0.28 -20.96 25.51
C ARG A 393 -0.81 -22.38 25.47
N ALA A 394 -1.35 -22.84 24.34
CA ALA A 394 -1.93 -24.17 24.22
C ALA A 394 -0.91 -25.29 24.53
N PHE A 395 0.33 -25.14 24.06
CA PHE A 395 1.39 -26.10 24.40
C PHE A 395 1.71 -26.11 25.90
N ASN A 396 1.81 -24.93 26.52
CA ASN A 396 2.11 -24.80 27.94
C ASN A 396 0.97 -25.37 28.82
N ASP A 397 -0.29 -25.15 28.44
CA ASP A 397 -1.48 -25.58 29.20
C ASP A 397 -1.92 -27.01 28.88
N SER A 398 -1.29 -27.67 27.92
CA SER A 398 -1.69 -29.01 27.46
C SER A 398 -1.45 -30.12 28.49
N GLY A 399 -0.51 -29.93 29.40
CA GLY A 399 -0.05 -30.99 30.30
C GLY A 399 0.69 -32.13 29.59
N MET A 400 1.04 -31.96 28.31
CA MET A 400 1.72 -32.95 27.48
C MET A 400 3.16 -32.51 27.18
N THR A 401 4.02 -33.49 26.91
CA THR A 401 5.38 -33.22 26.44
C THR A 401 5.37 -32.97 24.95
N TRP A 402 6.03 -31.88 24.52
CA TRP A 402 6.18 -31.46 23.12
C TRP A 402 7.65 -31.26 22.78
N THR A 403 8.11 -31.90 21.72
CA THR A 403 9.43 -31.59 21.16
C THR A 403 9.35 -30.34 20.26
N ASP A 404 10.48 -29.63 20.06
CA ASP A 404 10.54 -28.50 19.16
C ASP A 404 10.19 -28.89 17.71
N ALA A 405 10.54 -30.13 17.30
CA ALA A 405 10.14 -30.63 15.98
C ALA A 405 8.62 -30.74 15.83
N GLN A 406 7.92 -31.21 16.88
CA GLN A 406 6.45 -31.28 16.89
C GLN A 406 5.82 -29.91 16.88
N LYS A 407 6.32 -28.97 17.70
CA LYS A 407 5.86 -27.59 17.73
C LYS A 407 6.09 -26.88 16.38
N THR A 408 7.26 -27.10 15.76
CA THR A 408 7.60 -26.61 14.42
C THR A 408 6.63 -27.15 13.36
N ALA A 409 6.32 -28.45 13.40
CA ALA A 409 5.37 -29.07 12.47
C ALA A 409 3.95 -28.52 12.62
N VAL A 410 3.53 -28.15 13.84
CA VAL A 410 2.24 -27.51 14.11
C VAL A 410 2.22 -26.05 13.68
N ALA A 411 3.30 -25.32 13.92
CA ALA A 411 3.39 -23.90 13.58
C ALA A 411 3.67 -23.65 12.09
N GLY A 412 4.32 -24.61 11.41
CA GLY A 412 4.61 -24.55 9.97
C GLY A 412 5.83 -23.71 9.58
N PHE A 413 6.37 -22.90 10.47
CA PHE A 413 7.55 -22.07 10.21
C PHE A 413 8.84 -22.91 10.06
N ASN A 414 9.93 -22.21 9.72
CA ASN A 414 11.26 -22.81 9.63
C ASN A 414 11.77 -23.41 10.96
N THR A 415 11.35 -22.81 12.07
CA THR A 415 11.68 -23.25 13.44
C THR A 415 10.60 -22.77 14.41
N TRP A 416 10.41 -23.50 15.51
CA TRP A 416 9.51 -23.08 16.60
C TRP A 416 9.89 -21.72 17.18
N ALA A 417 11.18 -21.38 17.21
CA ALA A 417 11.68 -20.10 17.69
C ALA A 417 11.10 -18.89 16.91
N THR A 418 10.57 -19.09 15.70
CA THR A 418 9.85 -18.05 14.96
C THR A 418 8.54 -17.67 15.65
N CYS A 419 7.86 -18.60 16.32
CA CYS A 419 6.71 -18.30 17.18
C CYS A 419 7.13 -17.82 18.56
N ASP A 420 8.14 -18.44 19.18
CA ASP A 420 8.45 -18.30 20.60
C ASP A 420 9.96 -18.13 20.85
N SER A 421 10.44 -16.89 20.75
CA SER A 421 11.82 -16.53 21.04
C SER A 421 11.92 -15.09 21.61
N PRO A 422 12.90 -14.84 22.50
CA PRO A 422 13.11 -13.50 23.06
C PRO A 422 13.44 -12.41 22.05
N SER A 423 14.03 -12.77 20.91
CA SER A 423 14.72 -11.83 20.01
C SER A 423 14.03 -11.59 18.67
N GLY A 424 12.73 -11.79 18.54
CA GLY A 424 12.10 -11.47 17.25
C GLY A 424 10.96 -12.40 16.85
N ALA A 425 10.36 -13.07 17.81
CA ALA A 425 9.23 -13.95 17.57
C ALA A 425 7.94 -13.19 17.29
N TRP A 426 7.06 -13.83 16.58
CA TRP A 426 5.70 -13.34 16.33
C TRP A 426 4.97 -13.01 17.62
N THR A 427 5.05 -13.88 18.63
CA THR A 427 4.35 -13.71 19.91
C THR A 427 4.80 -12.46 20.67
N ASN A 428 6.10 -12.20 20.72
CA ASN A 428 6.62 -11.16 21.60
C ASN A 428 6.64 -9.76 20.98
N ASN A 429 6.87 -9.68 19.67
CA ASN A 429 7.03 -8.39 19.01
C ASN A 429 5.77 -7.94 18.27
N PHE A 430 4.98 -8.88 17.75
CA PHE A 430 3.87 -8.53 16.87
C PHE A 430 2.49 -8.77 17.47
N ALA A 431 2.29 -9.81 18.27
CA ALA A 431 0.98 -10.03 18.88
C ALA A 431 0.48 -8.82 19.70
N PRO A 432 1.33 -8.12 20.50
CA PRO A 432 0.91 -6.91 21.21
C PRO A 432 0.43 -5.79 20.30
N MET A 433 0.88 -5.69 19.06
CA MET A 433 0.42 -4.69 18.11
C MET A 433 -1.04 -4.89 17.69
N TRP A 434 -1.53 -6.13 17.75
CA TRP A 434 -2.88 -6.52 17.36
C TRP A 434 -3.83 -6.76 18.52
N LEU A 435 -3.25 -7.11 19.67
CA LEU A 435 -3.94 -7.24 20.92
C LEU A 435 -3.51 -6.07 21.79
N GLN A 436 -4.44 -5.26 22.27
CA GLN A 436 -4.10 -4.26 23.28
C GLN A 436 -3.64 -4.99 24.53
N ALA A 437 -2.34 -5.18 24.67
CA ALA A 437 -1.80 -5.79 25.88
C ALA A 437 -2.03 -4.86 27.07
N VAL A 438 -2.67 -5.37 28.09
CA VAL A 438 -2.90 -4.65 29.34
C VAL A 438 -1.65 -4.75 30.20
N ARG A 439 -1.37 -3.69 30.94
CA ARG A 439 -0.19 -3.61 31.82
C ARG A 439 0.02 -4.81 32.75
N SER A 440 1.24 -4.97 33.05
CA SER A 440 2.08 -5.77 33.96
C SER A 440 1.46 -6.50 35.15
N SER A 441 0.31 -6.20 35.63
CA SER A 441 -0.32 -6.93 36.75
C SER A 441 -1.09 -8.19 36.34
N ILE A 442 -1.35 -8.34 35.03
CA ILE A 442 -2.07 -9.48 34.45
C ILE A 442 -1.24 -10.01 33.28
N PRO A 443 -0.62 -11.18 33.37
CA PRO A 443 0.16 -11.72 32.28
C PRO A 443 -0.76 -12.13 31.11
N PRO A 444 -0.87 -11.33 30.03
CA PRO A 444 -1.67 -11.70 28.86
C PRO A 444 -0.95 -12.76 28.02
N PHE A 445 0.38 -12.81 28.13
CA PHE A 445 1.23 -13.75 27.41
C PHE A 445 2.09 -14.53 28.38
N PRO A 446 2.16 -15.85 28.26
CA PRO A 446 3.07 -16.67 29.05
C PRO A 446 4.49 -16.43 28.54
N TYR A 447 5.13 -15.37 29.02
CA TYR A 447 6.45 -15.06 28.57
C TYR A 447 7.43 -14.90 29.73
N ASN A 448 8.49 -15.68 29.72
CA ASN A 448 9.73 -15.69 30.51
C ASN A 448 9.95 -14.58 31.56
N GLY A 449 8.94 -14.31 32.38
CA GLY A 449 9.05 -13.41 33.54
C GLY A 449 9.27 -11.94 33.21
N GLY A 450 9.23 -11.61 31.93
CA GLY A 450 9.34 -10.22 31.46
C GLY A 450 8.00 -9.71 31.00
N TYR A 451 7.47 -8.77 31.69
CA TYR A 451 6.32 -8.03 31.30
C TYR A 451 6.57 -7.28 30.03
N LEU A 452 5.70 -7.47 29.08
CA LEU A 452 5.39 -6.40 28.15
C LEU A 452 4.67 -5.30 28.95
N GLU A 453 5.38 -4.32 29.47
CA GLU A 453 4.81 -2.99 29.77
C GLU A 453 4.23 -2.36 28.50
N LEU A 454 3.87 -3.17 27.52
CA LEU A 454 3.66 -2.81 26.13
C LEU A 454 2.17 -2.76 25.87
N ASN A 455 1.64 -1.59 26.11
CA ASN A 455 0.40 -1.17 25.46
C ASN A 455 0.64 -0.73 23.99
N ASN A 456 1.74 -1.12 23.35
CA ASN A 456 2.17 -0.75 22.00
C ASN A 456 2.10 0.75 21.67
N CYS A 457 1.86 1.62 22.64
CA CYS A 457 1.93 3.06 22.45
C CYS A 457 3.39 3.50 22.34
N SER A 458 3.64 4.46 21.46
CA SER A 458 4.96 5.08 21.36
C SER A 458 5.37 5.68 22.70
N SER A 459 6.61 5.48 23.09
CA SER A 459 7.17 6.03 24.34
C SER A 459 7.21 7.57 24.39
N VAL A 460 7.01 8.21 23.23
CA VAL A 460 6.93 9.69 23.15
C VAL A 460 5.59 10.22 23.63
N LEU A 461 4.54 9.39 23.68
CA LEU A 461 3.21 9.82 24.13
C LEU A 461 3.20 10.09 25.64
N PRO A 462 2.53 11.17 26.10
CA PRO A 462 2.29 11.40 27.51
C PRO A 462 1.58 10.20 28.15
N LYS A 463 2.07 9.75 29.30
CA LYS A 463 1.50 8.58 30.00
C LYS A 463 0.03 8.75 30.36
N GLU A 464 -0.38 9.98 30.65
CA GLU A 464 -1.76 10.37 30.95
C GLU A 464 -2.70 10.25 29.74
N TRP A 465 -2.19 10.16 28.52
CA TRP A 465 -3.02 9.88 27.33
C TRP A 465 -3.30 8.40 27.16
N VAL A 466 -2.41 7.56 27.64
CA VAL A 466 -2.39 6.13 27.31
C VAL A 466 -3.43 5.38 28.15
N TYR A 467 -4.15 4.47 27.50
CA TYR A 467 -5.12 3.59 28.15
C TYR A 467 -4.49 2.77 29.27
N ASP A 468 -5.17 2.75 30.39
CA ASP A 468 -4.94 1.83 31.50
C ASP A 468 -6.29 1.45 32.09
N PRO A 469 -6.59 0.14 32.26
CA PRO A 469 -7.93 -0.30 32.66
C PRO A 469 -8.39 0.19 34.02
N ILE A 470 -7.46 0.63 34.86
CA ILE A 470 -7.74 1.09 36.23
C ILE A 470 -7.58 2.61 36.35
N SER A 471 -6.42 3.14 35.94
CA SER A 471 -6.09 4.54 36.16
C SER A 471 -6.51 5.48 35.04
N ASN A 472 -6.68 4.97 33.80
CA ASN A 472 -7.10 5.77 32.65
C ASN A 472 -7.93 4.92 31.63
N PRO A 473 -9.14 4.47 32.01
CA PRO A 473 -9.97 3.61 31.16
C PRO A 473 -10.48 4.29 29.88
N SER A 474 -10.40 5.62 29.81
CA SER A 474 -10.74 6.41 28.60
C SER A 474 -9.52 6.80 27.76
N GLY A 475 -8.33 6.38 28.12
CA GLY A 475 -7.09 6.68 27.41
C GLY A 475 -7.03 6.06 26.02
N VAL A 476 -6.07 6.55 25.21
CA VAL A 476 -5.88 6.03 23.84
C VAL A 476 -5.30 4.64 23.89
N ARG A 477 -5.88 3.76 23.07
CA ARG A 477 -5.36 2.42 22.82
C ARG A 477 -4.48 2.45 21.57
N CYS A 478 -3.44 1.63 21.58
CA CYS A 478 -2.42 1.68 20.54
C CYS A 478 -2.26 0.34 19.78
N ASP A 479 -3.33 -0.43 19.68
CA ASP A 479 -3.37 -1.54 18.74
C ASP A 479 -3.66 -1.05 17.31
N ILE A 480 -3.35 -1.89 16.32
CA ILE A 480 -3.47 -1.54 14.90
C ILE A 480 -4.92 -1.23 14.49
N TYR A 481 -5.92 -1.82 15.14
CA TYR A 481 -7.32 -1.51 14.83
C TYR A 481 -7.69 -0.06 15.18
N GLN A 482 -7.00 0.55 16.15
CA GLN A 482 -7.15 1.98 16.42
C GLN A 482 -6.62 2.84 15.26
N ALA A 483 -5.53 2.43 14.63
CA ALA A 483 -5.01 3.13 13.45
C ALA A 483 -6.02 3.13 12.28
N ILE A 484 -6.78 2.05 12.11
CA ILE A 484 -7.73 1.87 11.00
C ILE A 484 -9.21 1.96 11.43
N LYS A 485 -9.51 2.59 12.57
CA LYS A 485 -10.88 2.64 13.13
C LYS A 485 -11.92 3.17 12.13
N ASN A 486 -11.55 4.13 11.31
CA ASN A 486 -12.45 4.70 10.29
C ASN A 486 -12.80 3.70 9.18
N GLN A 487 -11.90 2.74 8.92
CA GLN A 487 -12.07 1.73 7.86
C GLN A 487 -12.76 0.48 8.38
N VAL A 488 -12.41 -0.01 9.58
CA VAL A 488 -13.05 -1.23 10.13
C VAL A 488 -14.42 -0.94 10.74
N GLY A 489 -14.67 0.30 11.18
CA GLY A 489 -15.88 0.69 11.91
C GLY A 489 -15.77 0.44 13.41
N ILE A 490 -16.76 0.94 14.14
CA ILE A 490 -16.85 0.85 15.61
C ILE A 490 -17.88 -0.22 15.99
N ASP A 491 -17.49 -1.11 16.87
CA ASP A 491 -18.38 -2.04 17.53
C ASP A 491 -19.24 -1.25 18.54
N THR A 492 -20.54 -1.22 18.31
CA THR A 492 -21.47 -0.44 19.14
C THR A 492 -21.62 -0.99 20.56
N ALA A 493 -21.31 -2.26 20.79
CA ALA A 493 -21.40 -2.86 22.12
C ALA A 493 -20.23 -2.44 23.02
N THR A 494 -19.07 -2.22 22.44
CA THR A 494 -17.83 -1.90 23.19
C THR A 494 -17.37 -0.46 23.01
N GLY A 495 -17.85 0.25 21.97
CA GLY A 495 -17.37 1.57 21.59
C GLY A 495 -15.94 1.54 21.00
N GLN A 496 -15.37 0.36 20.76
CA GLN A 496 -14.00 0.16 20.27
C GLN A 496 -14.02 -0.20 18.76
N PRO A 497 -12.91 -0.05 18.02
CA PRO A 497 -12.81 -0.54 16.66
C PRO A 497 -13.16 -2.03 16.58
N ALA A 498 -13.96 -2.38 15.59
CA ALA A 498 -14.33 -3.77 15.32
C ALA A 498 -13.09 -4.57 14.93
N ARG A 499 -12.98 -5.83 15.38
CA ARG A 499 -11.81 -6.70 15.19
C ARG A 499 -12.11 -7.84 14.23
N ALA A 500 -11.16 -8.16 13.37
CA ALA A 500 -11.32 -9.16 12.32
C ALA A 500 -10.54 -10.47 12.59
N TYR A 501 -9.76 -10.55 13.66
CA TYR A 501 -9.13 -11.81 14.00
C TYR A 501 -10.20 -12.85 14.35
N ASP A 502 -10.07 -14.03 13.75
CA ASP A 502 -10.95 -15.18 13.96
C ASP A 502 -10.10 -16.45 14.05
N ASN A 503 -10.38 -17.33 15.01
CA ASN A 503 -9.82 -18.67 15.04
C ASN A 503 -10.86 -19.76 15.29
N VAL A 504 -12.14 -19.41 15.10
CA VAL A 504 -13.25 -20.38 15.14
C VAL A 504 -13.11 -21.36 13.98
N GLY A 505 -13.15 -22.64 14.28
CA GLY A 505 -13.07 -23.71 13.27
C GLY A 505 -11.64 -24.05 12.81
N ILE A 506 -10.60 -23.30 13.22
CA ILE A 506 -9.21 -23.60 12.83
C ILE A 506 -8.70 -24.84 13.58
N GLU A 507 -8.33 -25.87 12.83
CA GLU A 507 -7.77 -27.12 13.34
C GLU A 507 -6.24 -27.02 13.42
N TYR A 508 -5.73 -26.36 14.46
CA TYR A 508 -4.29 -26.19 14.63
C TYR A 508 -3.56 -27.52 14.61
N GLY A 509 -2.53 -27.65 13.76
CA GLY A 509 -1.72 -28.83 13.60
C GLY A 509 -2.35 -29.95 12.76
N LEU A 510 -3.42 -29.73 12.01
CA LEU A 510 -4.10 -30.74 11.19
C LEU A 510 -3.15 -31.48 10.25
N ASN A 511 -2.30 -30.80 9.52
CA ASN A 511 -1.34 -31.43 8.61
C ASN A 511 -0.22 -32.15 9.36
N ALA A 512 0.20 -31.66 10.56
CA ALA A 512 1.15 -32.36 11.42
C ALA A 512 0.57 -33.67 11.95
N TYR A 513 -0.71 -33.67 12.30
CA TYR A 513 -1.45 -34.86 12.68
C TYR A 513 -1.56 -35.88 11.52
N ARG A 514 -2.01 -35.42 10.36
CA ARG A 514 -2.16 -36.26 9.15
C ARG A 514 -0.83 -36.85 8.69
N ALA A 515 0.26 -36.14 8.88
CA ALA A 515 1.62 -36.61 8.58
C ALA A 515 2.23 -37.50 9.67
N GLY A 516 1.52 -37.74 10.80
CA GLY A 516 2.02 -38.54 11.94
C GLY A 516 3.12 -37.87 12.75
N ALA A 517 3.38 -36.54 12.54
CA ALA A 517 4.35 -35.78 13.32
C ALA A 517 3.89 -35.57 14.78
N ILE A 518 2.57 -35.51 14.99
CA ILE A 518 1.94 -35.50 16.31
C ILE A 518 0.87 -36.60 16.39
N SER A 519 0.61 -37.10 17.59
CA SER A 519 -0.41 -38.12 17.82
C SER A 519 -1.83 -37.56 17.77
N ALA A 520 -2.84 -38.41 17.61
CA ALA A 520 -4.25 -38.03 17.69
C ALA A 520 -4.58 -37.36 19.04
N GLU A 521 -4.01 -37.85 20.14
CA GLU A 521 -4.22 -37.26 21.45
C GLU A 521 -3.60 -35.86 21.57
N GLN A 522 -2.37 -35.67 21.08
CA GLN A 522 -1.74 -34.37 21.04
C GLN A 522 -2.57 -33.37 20.20
N PHE A 523 -3.10 -33.81 19.05
CA PHE A 523 -3.94 -32.96 18.19
C PHE A 523 -5.23 -32.54 18.90
N VAL A 524 -5.93 -33.47 19.55
CA VAL A 524 -7.18 -33.18 20.29
C VAL A 524 -6.90 -32.23 21.45
N VAL A 525 -5.91 -32.52 22.29
CA VAL A 525 -5.57 -31.71 23.47
C VAL A 525 -5.12 -30.29 23.05
N LEU A 526 -4.30 -30.17 21.99
CA LEU A 526 -3.89 -28.90 21.46
C LEU A 526 -5.11 -28.01 21.12
N ASN A 527 -6.09 -28.55 20.41
CA ASN A 527 -7.27 -27.84 20.01
C ASN A 527 -8.24 -27.57 21.17
N GLU A 528 -8.30 -28.42 22.20
CA GLU A 528 -9.02 -28.14 23.44
C GLU A 528 -8.43 -26.97 24.23
N LYS A 529 -7.10 -26.77 24.15
CA LYS A 529 -6.38 -25.71 24.89
C LYS A 529 -6.16 -24.43 24.11
N ALA A 530 -6.45 -24.42 22.80
CA ALA A 530 -6.16 -23.28 21.95
C ALA A 530 -6.84 -21.97 22.42
N GLY A 531 -8.16 -21.99 22.74
CA GLY A 531 -8.87 -20.79 23.20
C GLY A 531 -8.68 -19.58 22.28
N GLY A 532 -8.76 -18.38 22.83
CA GLY A 532 -8.63 -17.10 22.10
C GLY A 532 -8.13 -15.97 22.99
N TYR A 533 -8.38 -14.75 22.54
CA TYR A 533 -8.09 -13.51 23.26
C TYR A 533 -9.28 -12.54 23.15
N ASP A 534 -9.51 -11.76 24.18
CA ASP A 534 -10.46 -10.64 24.14
C ASP A 534 -9.84 -9.37 23.54
N ASN A 535 -10.61 -8.27 23.53
CA ASN A 535 -10.16 -7.00 22.96
C ASN A 535 -9.03 -6.32 23.74
N ASP A 536 -8.78 -6.72 24.98
CA ASP A 536 -7.68 -6.23 25.81
C ASP A 536 -6.45 -7.14 25.78
N GLY A 537 -6.50 -8.20 24.94
CA GLY A 537 -5.43 -9.17 24.83
C GLY A 537 -5.39 -10.19 25.98
N LEU A 538 -6.46 -10.28 26.77
CA LEU A 538 -6.56 -11.27 27.84
C LEU A 538 -6.96 -12.63 27.26
N PRO A 539 -6.33 -13.73 27.73
CA PRO A 539 -6.66 -15.07 27.29
C PRO A 539 -8.09 -15.46 27.63
N THR A 540 -8.77 -16.10 26.70
CA THR A 540 -10.10 -16.70 26.89
C THR A 540 -10.05 -18.19 26.62
N SER A 541 -10.94 -18.97 27.27
CA SER A 541 -11.11 -20.39 26.97
C SER A 541 -11.85 -20.60 25.65
N SER A 542 -12.70 -19.67 25.25
CA SER A 542 -13.38 -19.69 23.96
C SER A 542 -12.47 -19.17 22.86
N ARG A 543 -12.65 -19.67 21.64
CA ARG A 543 -11.99 -19.14 20.46
C ARG A 543 -12.48 -17.73 20.14
N THR A 544 -11.62 -16.89 19.60
CA THR A 544 -11.97 -15.52 19.19
C THR A 544 -12.80 -15.58 17.92
N ALA A 545 -13.94 -14.89 17.92
CA ALA A 545 -14.81 -14.73 16.75
C ALA A 545 -14.67 -13.32 16.19
N ALA A 546 -14.43 -13.22 14.90
CA ALA A 546 -14.33 -11.94 14.20
C ALA A 546 -15.68 -11.20 14.16
N SER A 547 -15.63 -9.88 14.27
CA SER A 547 -16.79 -9.01 14.02
C SER A 547 -17.20 -9.09 12.54
N PRO A 548 -18.48 -9.38 12.24
CA PRO A 548 -18.99 -9.34 10.86
C PRO A 548 -18.79 -7.96 10.20
N LEU A 549 -18.87 -6.87 10.97
CA LEU A 549 -18.63 -5.51 10.50
C LEU A 549 -17.17 -5.34 10.05
N ALA A 550 -16.21 -5.78 10.86
CA ALA A 550 -14.80 -5.70 10.51
C ALA A 550 -14.47 -6.53 9.28
N LEU A 551 -14.94 -7.77 9.20
CA LEU A 551 -14.75 -8.65 8.05
C LEU A 551 -15.23 -8.00 6.77
N LYS A 552 -16.50 -7.55 6.74
CA LYS A 552 -17.10 -6.87 5.60
C LYS A 552 -16.26 -5.66 5.18
N ASN A 553 -15.94 -4.79 6.13
CA ASN A 553 -15.25 -3.53 5.84
C ASN A 553 -13.80 -3.75 5.36
N LEU A 554 -13.05 -4.69 5.94
CA LEU A 554 -11.68 -4.97 5.51
C LEU A 554 -11.60 -5.44 4.07
N TYR A 555 -12.53 -6.31 3.63
CA TYR A 555 -12.59 -6.73 2.23
C TYR A 555 -13.08 -5.58 1.33
N GLN A 556 -14.17 -4.90 1.68
CA GLN A 556 -14.78 -3.89 0.84
C GLN A 556 -13.93 -2.63 0.68
N TYR A 557 -13.18 -2.26 1.71
CA TYR A 557 -12.25 -1.12 1.65
C TYR A 557 -10.83 -1.51 1.22
N GLY A 558 -10.64 -2.75 0.75
CA GLY A 558 -9.37 -3.22 0.19
C GLY A 558 -8.23 -3.34 1.19
N ARG A 559 -8.55 -3.50 2.49
CA ARG A 559 -7.50 -3.71 3.53
C ARG A 559 -6.90 -5.12 3.45
N ILE A 560 -7.62 -6.06 2.86
CA ILE A 560 -7.08 -7.33 2.40
C ILE A 560 -6.74 -7.16 0.93
N ASN A 561 -5.45 -7.24 0.62
CA ASN A 561 -4.96 -7.05 -0.73
C ASN A 561 -5.38 -8.21 -1.63
N ASN A 562 -6.33 -7.97 -2.51
CA ASN A 562 -6.77 -8.99 -3.46
C ASN A 562 -5.85 -9.11 -4.70
N GLY A 563 -4.98 -8.13 -4.97
CA GLY A 563 -4.09 -8.12 -6.14
C GLY A 563 -4.74 -7.72 -7.46
N GLN A 564 -6.01 -7.29 -7.45
CA GLN A 564 -6.78 -7.04 -8.67
C GLN A 564 -6.12 -6.03 -9.62
N ASN A 565 -5.67 -4.89 -9.10
CA ASN A 565 -5.06 -3.83 -9.91
C ASN A 565 -3.52 -3.94 -9.97
N LEU A 566 -2.91 -4.78 -9.14
CA LEU A 566 -1.46 -4.98 -9.15
C LEU A 566 -0.96 -5.63 -10.45
N GLY A 567 -1.83 -6.34 -11.20
CA GLY A 567 -1.50 -6.83 -12.54
C GLY A 567 -1.16 -5.73 -13.55
N ASN A 568 -1.51 -4.47 -13.26
CA ASN A 568 -1.31 -3.34 -14.17
C ASN A 568 0.09 -2.71 -14.08
N ILE A 569 0.92 -3.12 -13.12
CA ILE A 569 2.25 -2.55 -12.89
C ILE A 569 3.30 -3.65 -12.67
N PRO A 570 4.60 -3.39 -12.94
CA PRO A 570 5.68 -4.32 -12.62
C PRO A 570 6.01 -4.31 -11.13
N ILE A 571 6.34 -5.50 -10.59
CA ILE A 571 6.70 -5.74 -9.20
C ILE A 571 8.03 -6.49 -9.15
N VAL A 572 9.04 -5.93 -8.49
CA VAL A 572 10.30 -6.61 -8.20
C VAL A 572 10.45 -6.74 -6.70
N ASP A 573 10.17 -7.93 -6.18
CA ASP A 573 10.16 -8.27 -4.76
C ASP A 573 11.53 -8.78 -4.31
N SER A 574 12.25 -7.99 -3.54
CA SER A 574 13.54 -8.36 -2.93
C SER A 574 13.30 -9.10 -1.62
N ARG A 575 13.60 -10.40 -1.60
CA ARG A 575 13.28 -11.26 -0.47
C ARG A 575 14.55 -11.78 0.21
N PRO A 576 14.95 -11.23 1.38
CA PRO A 576 15.93 -11.87 2.24
C PRO A 576 15.35 -13.20 2.77
N ASP A 577 16.16 -14.24 2.74
CA ASP A 577 15.83 -15.55 3.29
C ASP A 577 16.73 -15.84 4.50
N PHE A 578 16.13 -16.09 5.65
CA PHE A 578 16.84 -16.22 6.91
C PHE A 578 17.18 -17.68 7.27
N GLY A 579 16.87 -18.61 6.36
CA GLY A 579 17.13 -20.05 6.58
C GLY A 579 16.47 -20.54 7.86
N LEU A 580 17.24 -21.07 8.81
CA LEU A 580 16.74 -21.55 10.10
C LEU A 580 16.80 -20.50 11.23
N VAL A 581 17.16 -19.26 10.92
CA VAL A 581 17.13 -18.18 11.92
C VAL A 581 15.68 -17.76 12.14
N ALA A 582 15.27 -17.64 13.40
CA ALA A 582 13.95 -17.15 13.76
C ALA A 582 13.74 -15.73 13.28
N ASN A 583 12.80 -15.54 12.37
CA ASN A 583 12.49 -14.21 11.82
C ASN A 583 11.03 -14.17 11.34
N VAL A 584 10.38 -13.04 11.57
CA VAL A 584 8.98 -12.80 11.15
C VAL A 584 8.85 -12.52 9.65
N HIS A 585 9.94 -12.18 8.97
CA HIS A 585 9.95 -11.93 7.52
C HIS A 585 10.14 -13.25 6.76
N ASP A 586 9.23 -14.21 6.98
CA ASP A 586 9.26 -15.50 6.29
C ASP A 586 9.03 -15.35 4.78
N SER A 587 9.72 -16.17 3.99
CA SER A 587 9.73 -16.01 2.53
C SER A 587 8.43 -16.40 1.84
N VAL A 588 7.54 -17.13 2.51
CA VAL A 588 6.23 -17.54 1.97
C VAL A 588 5.34 -16.35 1.61
N ARG A 589 5.50 -15.20 2.26
CA ARG A 589 4.67 -14.00 2.01
C ARG A 589 4.77 -13.50 0.57
N SER A 590 5.93 -13.62 -0.07
CA SER A 590 6.10 -13.28 -1.49
C SER A 590 5.30 -14.20 -2.42
N VAL A 591 5.28 -15.51 -2.16
CA VAL A 591 4.49 -16.45 -2.96
C VAL A 591 2.99 -16.41 -2.62
N ILE A 592 2.61 -15.98 -1.41
CA ILE A 592 1.23 -15.64 -1.06
C ILE A 592 0.73 -14.50 -1.97
N MET A 593 1.49 -13.40 -2.08
CA MET A 593 1.11 -12.31 -3.00
C MET A 593 1.02 -12.80 -4.44
N ARG A 594 1.96 -13.63 -4.89
CA ARG A 594 1.92 -14.25 -6.23
C ARG A 594 0.67 -15.10 -6.44
N ALA A 595 0.27 -15.89 -5.43
CA ALA A 595 -0.94 -16.70 -5.51
C ALA A 595 -2.20 -15.83 -5.65
N ARG A 596 -2.27 -14.71 -4.94
CA ARG A 596 -3.36 -13.72 -5.09
C ARG A 596 -3.38 -13.10 -6.49
N LEU A 597 -2.21 -12.72 -7.03
CA LEU A 597 -2.08 -12.20 -8.41
C LEU A 597 -2.57 -13.22 -9.45
N ILE A 598 -2.18 -14.49 -9.31
CA ILE A 598 -2.61 -15.56 -10.21
C ILE A 598 -4.13 -15.76 -10.15
N ARG A 599 -4.71 -15.79 -8.95
CA ARG A 599 -6.15 -15.93 -8.76
C ARG A 599 -6.93 -14.82 -9.45
N GLU A 600 -6.52 -13.56 -9.26
CA GLU A 600 -7.26 -12.40 -9.75
C GLU A 600 -7.00 -12.08 -11.22
N ASN A 601 -5.77 -12.30 -11.71
CA ASN A 601 -5.34 -11.85 -13.03
C ASN A 601 -5.03 -13.02 -14.00
N GLY A 602 -5.19 -14.27 -13.55
CA GLY A 602 -4.91 -15.47 -14.33
C GLY A 602 -3.43 -15.85 -14.41
N ASN A 603 -2.52 -14.91 -14.19
CA ASN A 603 -1.07 -15.14 -14.10
C ASN A 603 -0.40 -14.02 -13.29
N ALA A 604 0.90 -14.16 -13.02
CA ALA A 604 1.72 -13.18 -12.31
C ALA A 604 3.00 -12.84 -13.09
N GLY A 605 2.92 -12.71 -14.41
CA GLY A 605 4.06 -12.37 -15.28
C GLY A 605 4.66 -10.98 -15.01
N ASN A 606 3.96 -10.18 -14.25
CA ASN A 606 4.40 -8.86 -13.76
C ASN A 606 5.13 -8.90 -12.41
N HIS A 607 5.31 -10.05 -11.77
CA HIS A 607 5.90 -10.21 -10.45
C HIS A 607 7.17 -11.06 -10.50
N VAL A 608 8.29 -10.49 -10.11
CA VAL A 608 9.60 -11.16 -10.00
C VAL A 608 10.03 -11.19 -8.54
N ILE A 609 10.46 -12.35 -8.05
CA ILE A 609 10.92 -12.56 -6.69
C ILE A 609 12.43 -12.85 -6.70
N LEU A 610 13.21 -11.98 -6.07
CA LEU A 610 14.65 -12.10 -5.96
C LEU A 610 15.00 -12.52 -4.52
N ARG A 611 15.27 -13.82 -4.32
CA ARG A 611 15.63 -14.40 -3.02
C ARG A 611 17.13 -14.42 -2.84
N GLN A 612 17.59 -13.93 -1.70
CA GLN A 612 19.00 -13.89 -1.35
C GLN A 612 19.21 -14.30 0.09
N ASN A 613 20.38 -14.86 0.42
CA ASN A 613 20.76 -15.14 1.80
C ASN A 613 20.65 -13.86 2.63
N GLY A 614 19.78 -13.89 3.65
CA GLY A 614 19.51 -12.78 4.53
C GLY A 614 20.41 -12.83 5.74
N LEU A 615 21.38 -11.95 5.80
CA LEU A 615 21.82 -11.42 7.09
C LEU A 615 20.89 -10.28 7.45
N PRO A 616 20.73 -9.93 8.77
CA PRO A 616 19.98 -8.74 9.12
C PRO A 616 20.51 -7.59 8.26
N ILE A 617 19.66 -7.12 7.35
CA ILE A 617 19.97 -5.99 6.51
C ILE A 617 20.09 -4.81 7.48
N PRO A 618 21.28 -4.23 7.68
CA PRO A 618 21.38 -3.02 8.47
C PRO A 618 20.41 -2.01 7.86
N PRO A 619 19.67 -1.26 8.66
CA PRO A 619 18.86 -0.17 8.16
C PRO A 619 19.70 0.72 7.22
N GLY A 620 19.23 0.94 6.00
CA GLY A 620 19.95 1.74 4.98
C GLY A 620 21.03 1.02 4.16
N ALA A 621 21.33 -0.25 4.41
CA ALA A 621 22.19 -1.02 3.53
C ALA A 621 21.41 -1.58 2.34
N GLY A 622 21.22 -0.78 1.30
CA GLY A 622 20.99 -1.31 -0.03
C GLY A 622 22.17 -2.20 -0.41
N THR A 623 21.97 -3.51 -0.55
CA THR A 623 22.98 -4.36 -1.16
C THR A 623 23.11 -3.94 -2.63
N SER A 624 24.29 -4.11 -3.24
CA SER A 624 24.46 -3.86 -4.68
C SER A 624 23.37 -4.58 -5.52
N ALA A 625 22.97 -5.78 -5.12
CA ALA A 625 21.88 -6.53 -5.73
C ALA A 625 20.50 -5.83 -5.64
N SER A 626 20.17 -5.13 -4.57
CA SER A 626 18.92 -4.39 -4.46
C SER A 626 18.90 -3.12 -5.30
N VAL A 627 20.04 -2.46 -5.47
CA VAL A 627 20.18 -1.31 -6.37
C VAL A 627 20.02 -1.76 -7.82
N ASP A 628 20.66 -2.84 -8.21
CA ASP A 628 20.54 -3.39 -9.57
C ASP A 628 19.10 -3.85 -9.86
N ALA A 629 18.43 -4.46 -8.90
CA ALA A 629 17.03 -4.84 -9.00
C ALA A 629 16.11 -3.61 -9.21
N PHE A 630 16.35 -2.53 -8.46
CA PHE A 630 15.64 -1.27 -8.66
C PHE A 630 15.89 -0.66 -10.04
N LEU A 631 17.13 -0.65 -10.52
CA LEU A 631 17.45 -0.11 -11.85
C LEU A 631 16.84 -0.96 -12.97
N MET A 632 16.73 -2.28 -12.81
CA MET A 632 16.00 -3.14 -13.75
C MET A 632 14.49 -2.87 -13.72
N LEU A 633 13.90 -2.60 -12.56
CA LEU A 633 12.51 -2.15 -12.47
C LEU A 633 12.32 -0.80 -13.16
N ASP A 634 13.25 0.14 -13.02
CA ASP A 634 13.25 1.42 -13.71
C ASP A 634 13.22 1.24 -15.25
N VAL A 635 14.06 0.33 -15.76
CA VAL A 635 14.05 -0.03 -17.19
C VAL A 635 12.70 -0.62 -17.58
N TRP A 636 12.13 -1.50 -16.75
CA TRP A 636 10.83 -2.14 -17.05
C TRP A 636 9.71 -1.10 -17.12
N VAL A 637 9.60 -0.21 -16.12
CA VAL A 637 8.61 0.89 -16.14
C VAL A 637 8.82 1.80 -17.35
N SER A 638 10.08 2.15 -17.65
CA SER A 638 10.43 2.97 -18.81
C SER A 638 10.00 2.32 -20.14
N ASN A 639 10.23 1.01 -20.30
CA ASN A 639 9.79 0.25 -21.47
C ASN A 639 8.27 0.31 -21.62
N ILE A 640 7.52 0.07 -20.53
CA ILE A 640 6.05 0.12 -20.52
C ILE A 640 5.54 1.51 -20.95
N LYS A 641 6.13 2.60 -20.44
CA LYS A 641 5.73 3.98 -20.74
C LYS A 641 6.03 4.36 -22.18
N ASN A 642 7.12 3.86 -22.75
CA ASN A 642 7.54 4.14 -24.13
C ASN A 642 6.87 3.23 -25.17
N ASP A 643 6.27 2.13 -24.75
CA ASP A 643 5.60 1.20 -25.65
C ASP A 643 4.20 1.70 -26.03
N THR A 644 4.01 2.05 -27.28
CA THR A 644 2.74 2.53 -27.86
C THR A 644 1.87 1.42 -28.48
N LYS A 645 2.32 0.16 -28.43
CA LYS A 645 1.57 -0.96 -28.98
C LYS A 645 0.30 -1.22 -28.19
N GLN A 646 -0.72 -1.71 -28.87
CA GLN A 646 -1.96 -2.15 -28.25
C GLN A 646 -1.81 -3.59 -27.72
N TYR A 647 -2.35 -3.85 -26.53
CA TYR A 647 -2.34 -5.13 -25.86
C TYR A 647 -3.76 -5.50 -25.39
N PRO A 648 -4.07 -6.80 -25.25
CA PRO A 648 -5.39 -7.24 -24.80
C PRO A 648 -5.69 -6.88 -23.34
N SER A 649 -4.65 -6.63 -22.53
CA SER A 649 -4.77 -6.17 -21.14
C SER A 649 -3.52 -5.41 -20.71
N ALA A 650 -3.64 -4.66 -19.60
CA ALA A 650 -2.50 -4.01 -18.97
C ALA A 650 -1.44 -5.03 -18.52
N LEU A 651 -1.83 -6.16 -17.94
CA LEU A 651 -0.92 -7.25 -17.58
C LEU A 651 -0.14 -7.79 -18.80
N ALA A 652 -0.79 -7.95 -19.93
CA ALA A 652 -0.12 -8.38 -21.16
C ALA A 652 0.94 -7.36 -21.61
N LYS A 653 0.64 -6.06 -21.53
CA LYS A 653 1.61 -5.00 -21.82
C LYS A 653 2.78 -5.03 -20.84
N VAL A 654 2.51 -5.12 -19.54
CA VAL A 654 3.53 -5.19 -18.50
C VAL A 654 4.46 -6.37 -18.73
N THR A 655 3.90 -7.57 -18.96
CA THR A 655 4.66 -8.80 -19.19
C THR A 655 5.52 -8.72 -20.46
N ALA A 656 4.98 -8.17 -21.55
CA ALA A 656 5.69 -8.05 -22.83
C ALA A 656 6.90 -7.09 -22.76
N ASN A 657 6.88 -6.14 -21.84
CA ASN A 657 7.93 -5.14 -21.64
C ASN A 657 8.95 -5.51 -20.55
N LYS A 658 8.83 -6.71 -19.96
CA LYS A 658 9.76 -7.18 -18.92
C LYS A 658 11.16 -7.36 -19.51
N PRO A 659 12.22 -6.81 -18.87
CA PRO A 659 13.60 -7.09 -19.26
C PRO A 659 13.89 -8.60 -19.24
N ALA A 660 14.51 -9.12 -20.29
CA ALA A 660 14.71 -10.57 -20.47
C ALA A 660 15.57 -11.22 -19.36
N GLN A 661 16.49 -10.46 -18.81
CA GLN A 661 17.36 -10.90 -17.71
C GLN A 661 16.71 -10.84 -16.33
N LEU A 662 15.55 -10.17 -16.20
CA LEU A 662 14.85 -10.03 -14.92
C LEU A 662 13.92 -11.24 -14.69
N ASN A 663 14.41 -12.23 -13.97
CA ASN A 663 13.68 -13.46 -13.64
C ASN A 663 13.74 -13.73 -12.14
N ASP A 664 12.91 -14.65 -11.66
CA ASP A 664 13.00 -15.15 -10.30
C ASP A 664 14.38 -15.78 -10.05
N THR A 665 14.91 -15.54 -8.87
CA THR A 665 16.21 -16.06 -8.45
C THR A 665 16.21 -16.51 -7.01
N CYS A 666 17.11 -17.42 -6.68
CA CYS A 666 17.52 -17.75 -5.32
C CYS A 666 19.05 -17.91 -5.27
N GLN A 667 19.62 -18.12 -4.08
CA GLN A 667 21.03 -18.41 -3.89
C GLN A 667 21.21 -19.80 -3.28
N ASP A 668 22.28 -20.50 -3.69
CA ASP A 668 22.69 -21.71 -2.99
C ASP A 668 23.50 -21.38 -1.71
N SER A 669 23.95 -22.40 -1.00
CA SER A 669 24.74 -22.26 0.24
C SER A 669 26.09 -21.55 0.04
N SER A 670 26.62 -21.47 -1.19
CA SER A 670 27.81 -20.73 -1.53
C SER A 670 27.53 -19.25 -1.89
N GLY A 671 26.23 -18.88 -2.00
CA GLY A 671 25.79 -17.58 -2.47
C GLY A 671 25.71 -17.48 -4.00
N ALA A 672 25.91 -18.57 -4.73
CA ALA A 672 25.80 -18.57 -6.19
C ALA A 672 24.32 -18.47 -6.62
N LEU A 673 24.09 -17.66 -7.66
CA LEU A 673 22.75 -17.36 -8.15
C LEU A 673 22.17 -18.55 -8.91
N ILE A 674 20.94 -18.93 -8.58
CA ILE A 674 20.11 -19.90 -9.29
C ILE A 674 18.94 -19.13 -9.90
N VAL A 675 18.74 -19.29 -11.21
CA VAL A 675 17.60 -18.71 -11.95
C VAL A 675 16.57 -19.79 -12.14
N GLU A 676 15.51 -19.72 -11.33
CA GLU A 676 14.36 -20.65 -11.35
C GLU A 676 13.10 -19.92 -10.84
N PRO A 677 11.89 -20.25 -11.35
CA PRO A 677 10.65 -19.74 -10.81
C PRO A 677 10.51 -20.06 -9.32
N ALA A 678 10.03 -19.09 -8.54
CA ALA A 678 9.71 -19.31 -7.13
C ALA A 678 8.46 -20.21 -7.05
N ASP A 679 8.62 -21.40 -6.46
CA ASP A 679 7.56 -22.40 -6.31
C ASP A 679 7.28 -22.70 -4.82
N ALA A 680 6.05 -22.42 -4.40
CA ALA A 680 5.61 -22.66 -3.03
C ALA A 680 5.62 -24.15 -2.60
N ASN A 681 5.69 -25.08 -3.57
CA ASN A 681 5.80 -26.53 -3.32
C ASN A 681 7.26 -26.96 -3.12
N ASN A 682 8.20 -26.01 -3.12
CA ASN A 682 9.63 -26.30 -2.94
C ASN A 682 10.23 -27.26 -3.97
N SER A 683 9.74 -27.23 -5.21
CA SER A 683 10.34 -28.01 -6.30
C SER A 683 11.63 -27.34 -6.80
N GLY A 684 12.47 -28.12 -7.49
CA GLY A 684 13.69 -27.62 -8.11
C GLY A 684 14.84 -27.33 -7.14
N ARG A 685 15.88 -26.69 -7.68
CA ARG A 685 17.10 -26.35 -6.91
C ARG A 685 16.84 -25.23 -5.91
N CYS A 686 16.00 -24.24 -6.27
CA CYS A 686 15.62 -23.18 -5.35
C CYS A 686 14.80 -23.68 -4.16
N GLY A 687 13.91 -24.65 -4.38
CA GLY A 687 13.15 -25.29 -3.30
C GLY A 687 14.03 -26.08 -2.32
N THR A 688 15.13 -26.69 -2.83
CA THR A 688 16.12 -27.37 -2.00
C THR A 688 17.01 -26.39 -1.24
N ALA A 689 17.50 -25.34 -1.91
CA ALA A 689 18.44 -24.39 -1.34
C ALA A 689 17.79 -23.42 -0.32
N MET A 690 16.58 -22.95 -0.65
CA MET A 690 15.83 -21.98 0.14
C MET A 690 14.35 -22.36 0.17
N PRO A 691 13.94 -23.37 0.99
CA PRO A 691 12.55 -23.80 1.04
C PRO A 691 11.62 -22.69 1.57
N PHE A 692 10.40 -22.61 1.02
CA PHE A 692 9.32 -21.85 1.60
C PHE A 692 8.70 -22.64 2.75
N TYR A 693 8.61 -22.02 3.89
CA TYR A 693 7.91 -22.59 5.06
C TYR A 693 6.47 -22.07 5.09
N LYS A 694 5.65 -22.66 5.94
CA LYS A 694 4.23 -22.31 6.10
C LYS A 694 4.02 -21.46 7.36
N ASP A 695 2.78 -21.26 7.74
CA ASP A 695 2.35 -20.69 9.01
C ASP A 695 1.26 -21.56 9.65
N PRO A 696 0.78 -21.26 10.87
CA PRO A 696 -0.20 -22.08 11.55
C PRO A 696 -1.49 -22.33 10.76
N ARG A 697 -1.94 -21.38 9.96
CA ARG A 697 -3.17 -21.54 9.16
C ARG A 697 -2.94 -22.36 7.91
N LEU A 698 -1.83 -22.16 7.23
CA LEU A 698 -1.46 -22.95 6.05
C LEU A 698 -1.25 -24.43 6.41
N VAL A 699 -0.72 -24.73 7.62
CA VAL A 699 -0.64 -26.11 8.13
C VAL A 699 -1.98 -26.63 8.66
N ALA A 700 -2.91 -25.75 8.99
CA ALA A 700 -4.29 -26.12 9.31
C ALA A 700 -5.18 -26.31 8.06
N GLY A 701 -4.62 -26.17 6.85
CA GLY A 701 -5.30 -26.42 5.59
C GLY A 701 -5.79 -25.18 4.84
N ALA A 702 -5.46 -23.98 5.32
CA ALA A 702 -5.79 -22.74 4.59
C ALA A 702 -5.13 -22.69 3.20
N PRO A 703 -5.76 -22.03 2.22
CA PRO A 703 -5.18 -21.87 0.88
C PRO A 703 -3.96 -20.96 0.92
N LEU A 704 -3.05 -21.16 -0.04
CA LEU A 704 -1.81 -20.37 -0.16
C LEU A 704 -2.06 -18.85 -0.31
N THR A 705 -3.23 -18.42 -0.72
CA THR A 705 -3.59 -16.99 -0.80
C THR A 705 -3.63 -16.32 0.58
N ASP A 706 -3.75 -17.08 1.67
CA ASP A 706 -3.74 -16.63 3.07
C ASP A 706 -4.59 -15.37 3.31
N ASP A 707 -5.77 -15.34 2.70
CA ASP A 707 -6.71 -14.23 2.79
C ASP A 707 -8.10 -14.63 3.29
N VAL A 708 -8.22 -15.84 3.87
CA VAL A 708 -9.42 -16.31 4.54
C VAL A 708 -9.38 -15.87 6.00
N LEU A 709 -9.91 -14.67 6.30
CA LEU A 709 -9.94 -14.14 7.67
C LEU A 709 -10.85 -14.96 8.58
N LYS A 710 -12.04 -15.32 8.08
CA LYS A 710 -13.01 -16.20 8.74
C LYS A 710 -13.54 -17.20 7.74
N CYS A 711 -13.29 -18.47 8.01
CA CYS A 711 -13.80 -19.55 7.17
C CYS A 711 -15.31 -19.78 7.36
N GLN A 712 -15.94 -20.35 6.36
CA GLN A 712 -17.23 -21.01 6.50
C GLN A 712 -16.99 -22.37 7.14
N LEU A 713 -17.96 -22.90 7.88
CA LEU A 713 -17.77 -24.10 8.69
C LEU A 713 -18.46 -25.32 8.06
N LYS A 714 -17.83 -26.49 8.24
CA LYS A 714 -18.37 -27.82 7.94
C LYS A 714 -18.30 -28.72 9.17
N PRO A 715 -19.15 -29.74 9.28
CA PRO A 715 -19.11 -30.67 10.40
C PRO A 715 -17.76 -31.42 10.50
N VAL A 716 -17.32 -31.69 11.72
CA VAL A 716 -16.19 -32.59 11.98
C VAL A 716 -16.54 -34.01 11.58
N ARG A 717 -15.81 -34.63 10.67
CA ARG A 717 -16.06 -35.98 10.15
C ARG A 717 -14.90 -36.93 10.45
N ALA A 718 -15.22 -38.20 10.68
CA ALA A 718 -14.22 -39.24 10.94
C ALA A 718 -13.27 -39.46 9.75
N GLU A 719 -13.76 -39.32 8.53
CA GLU A 719 -13.00 -39.46 7.29
C GLU A 719 -11.88 -38.37 7.13
N ASP A 720 -12.10 -37.21 7.72
CA ASP A 720 -11.10 -36.13 7.72
C ASP A 720 -10.00 -36.32 8.77
N HIS A 721 -10.21 -37.29 9.74
CA HIS A 721 -9.36 -37.52 10.91
C HIS A 721 -8.99 -39.02 11.05
N PRO A 722 -8.28 -39.59 10.06
CA PRO A 722 -7.96 -41.01 10.04
C PRO A 722 -7.12 -41.44 11.25
N GLY A 723 -7.48 -42.54 11.89
CA GLY A 723 -6.76 -43.11 13.05
C GLY A 723 -7.21 -42.58 14.42
N MET A 724 -8.21 -41.68 14.47
CA MET A 724 -8.82 -41.31 15.76
C MET A 724 -9.73 -42.39 16.30
N THR A 725 -9.68 -42.58 17.61
CA THR A 725 -10.69 -43.39 18.34
C THR A 725 -12.03 -42.66 18.41
N PRO A 726 -13.17 -43.35 18.56
CA PRO A 726 -14.47 -42.70 18.74
C PRO A 726 -14.50 -41.68 19.89
N VAL A 727 -13.76 -41.94 20.96
CA VAL A 727 -13.65 -41.03 22.12
C VAL A 727 -12.92 -39.74 21.75
N GLN A 728 -11.81 -39.83 21.03
CA GLN A 728 -11.06 -38.67 20.55
C GLN A 728 -11.88 -37.85 19.56
N LEU A 729 -12.57 -38.50 18.63
CA LEU A 729 -13.44 -37.81 17.67
C LEU A 729 -14.60 -37.08 18.37
N ALA A 730 -15.23 -37.69 19.37
CA ALA A 730 -16.29 -37.04 20.14
C ALA A 730 -15.77 -35.84 20.93
N ARG A 731 -14.54 -35.89 21.47
CA ARG A 731 -13.90 -34.71 22.09
C ARG A 731 -13.64 -33.61 21.08
N LEU A 732 -13.13 -33.95 19.90
CA LEU A 732 -12.87 -32.98 18.84
C LEU A 732 -14.18 -32.35 18.36
N GLN A 733 -15.26 -33.12 18.18
CA GLN A 733 -16.60 -32.59 17.84
C GLN A 733 -17.15 -31.68 18.94
N LYS A 734 -16.82 -31.87 20.19
CA LYS A 734 -17.18 -30.98 21.29
C LYS A 734 -16.39 -29.64 21.19
N VAL A 735 -15.10 -29.69 20.87
CA VAL A 735 -14.26 -28.51 20.67
C VAL A 735 -14.81 -27.66 19.51
N PHE A 736 -15.19 -28.31 18.43
CA PHE A 736 -15.71 -27.70 17.21
C PHE A 736 -17.21 -27.97 17.05
N ALA A 737 -17.99 -27.59 18.08
CA ALA A 737 -19.44 -27.81 18.07
C ALA A 737 -20.15 -27.11 16.90
N GLU A 738 -19.64 -25.96 16.45
CA GLU A 738 -20.13 -25.22 15.27
C GLU A 738 -19.52 -25.75 13.95
N GLY A 739 -18.47 -26.56 14.01
CA GLY A 739 -17.76 -27.11 12.87
C GLY A 739 -16.33 -26.63 12.73
N VAL A 740 -15.66 -27.16 11.70
CA VAL A 740 -14.29 -26.82 11.29
C VAL A 740 -14.28 -26.08 9.97
N CYS A 741 -13.17 -25.41 9.68
CA CYS A 741 -13.03 -24.61 8.46
C CYS A 741 -13.25 -25.43 7.18
N ASP A 742 -14.13 -24.95 6.32
CA ASP A 742 -14.25 -25.40 4.94
C ASP A 742 -13.52 -24.41 4.00
N TYR A 743 -12.26 -24.68 3.75
CA TYR A 743 -11.42 -23.85 2.89
C TYR A 743 -11.71 -24.01 1.39
N SER A 744 -12.68 -24.85 0.99
CA SER A 744 -13.17 -24.88 -0.38
C SER A 744 -14.13 -23.71 -0.69
N LEU A 745 -14.59 -23.02 0.36
CA LEU A 745 -15.49 -21.88 0.27
C LEU A 745 -14.72 -20.58 0.53
N PRO A 746 -15.20 -19.44 -0.05
CA PRO A 746 -14.58 -18.13 0.19
C PRO A 746 -14.74 -17.71 1.66
N SER A 747 -13.86 -16.81 2.11
CA SER A 747 -13.99 -16.18 3.43
C SER A 747 -15.36 -15.51 3.62
N MET A 748 -15.85 -15.55 4.84
CA MET A 748 -17.02 -14.74 5.21
C MET A 748 -16.67 -13.23 5.08
N GLY A 749 -17.62 -12.44 4.63
CA GLY A 749 -17.46 -10.99 4.48
C GLY A 749 -16.82 -10.53 3.15
N VAL A 750 -16.33 -11.45 2.32
CA VAL A 750 -15.82 -11.12 0.98
C VAL A 750 -16.90 -10.43 0.14
N GLY A 751 -16.54 -9.34 -0.52
CA GLY A 751 -17.45 -8.56 -1.36
C GLY A 751 -16.70 -7.64 -2.31
N LYS A 752 -17.45 -6.93 -3.14
CA LYS A 752 -16.91 -5.96 -4.09
C LYS A 752 -16.21 -4.81 -3.37
N LEU A 753 -15.06 -4.37 -3.88
CA LEU A 753 -14.37 -3.15 -3.40
C LEU A 753 -15.26 -1.92 -3.60
N VAL A 754 -15.41 -1.12 -2.54
CA VAL A 754 -16.23 0.11 -2.54
C VAL A 754 -15.51 1.34 -1.96
N GLY A 755 -14.48 1.15 -1.17
CA GLY A 755 -13.77 2.21 -0.43
C GLY A 755 -12.39 2.55 -0.98
N THR A 756 -12.11 2.22 -2.24
CA THR A 756 -10.84 2.53 -2.90
C THR A 756 -10.98 3.75 -3.80
N TRP A 757 -9.87 4.26 -4.32
CA TRP A 757 -9.85 5.41 -5.23
C TRP A 757 -10.79 5.24 -6.43
N LEU A 758 -10.89 4.05 -7.00
CA LEU A 758 -11.77 3.76 -8.15
C LEU A 758 -13.25 3.90 -7.83
N THR A 759 -13.63 3.74 -6.57
CA THR A 759 -15.03 3.73 -6.11
C THR A 759 -15.34 4.86 -5.13
N TYR A 760 -14.40 5.76 -4.86
CA TYR A 760 -14.59 6.91 -4.00
C TYR A 760 -15.63 7.86 -4.63
N PRO A 761 -16.38 8.72 -3.85
CA PRO A 761 -17.57 9.47 -4.33
C PRO A 761 -17.47 10.19 -5.66
N SER A 762 -16.29 10.43 -6.13
CA SER A 762 -16.01 10.95 -7.48
C SER A 762 -15.86 9.84 -8.52
N ALA A 763 -16.35 8.65 -8.24
CA ALA A 763 -16.34 7.53 -9.17
C ALA A 763 -16.86 7.96 -10.56
N GLY A 764 -16.03 7.77 -11.57
CA GLY A 764 -16.26 8.28 -12.93
C GLY A 764 -15.34 9.44 -13.32
N VAL A 765 -14.62 10.05 -12.39
CA VAL A 765 -13.49 10.90 -12.73
C VAL A 765 -12.33 9.99 -13.12
N ALA A 766 -11.85 10.12 -14.34
CA ALA A 766 -10.67 9.36 -14.78
C ALA A 766 -9.51 9.63 -13.83
N ASN A 767 -8.75 8.58 -13.51
CA ASN A 767 -7.54 8.75 -12.70
C ASN A 767 -6.55 9.63 -13.48
N PRO A 768 -6.20 10.84 -13.02
CA PRO A 768 -5.36 11.75 -13.78
C PRO A 768 -3.90 11.30 -13.85
N LEU A 769 -3.55 10.26 -13.10
CA LEU A 769 -2.20 9.68 -13.09
C LEU A 769 -2.06 8.50 -14.06
N ASN A 770 -3.12 8.14 -14.79
CA ASN A 770 -3.10 7.12 -15.83
C ASN A 770 -2.76 7.74 -17.20
#